data_d4ea322d729088652dec0bb68032f9cc
#
_entry.id   d4ea322d729088652dec0bb68032f9cc
#
_cell.length_a   1.000
_cell.length_b   1.000
_cell.length_c   1.000
_cell.angle_alpha   90.00
_cell.angle_beta   90.00
_cell.angle_gamma   90.00
#
_symmetry.space_group_name_H-M   'P 1'
#
loop_
_entity.id
_entity.type
_entity.pdbx_description
1 polymer ?
#
loop_
_entity_poly.entity_id
_entity_poly.type
_entity_poly.pdbx_seq_one_letter_code
_entity_poly.pdbx_strand_id
1 'polypeptide(L)'
;MLSPEAGRLRPEYTERIGNTMSRKDLQQTIEQEPLRPGLEANLSRIKEIGGGTSDLLINPVRVSGIPCVLLCCEGMLSTATITELVLHPLMKLHLPDATGPRLLEHINDEMLLSVDRPVPLTFGDVFRTINSGFAVLLADGANHALAFGVQGYDKRGIDEPSSEGNVMGAHEGFTEVVRTNMSLIRRRMKSPVLVQQLFVMGEKSRTDLCLCYMSDRVSPRLLEQIRQDLEHMQLETILSSGYVRPFLERRDWRIFHTTGTTERPDVLCSKLLEGRVALLIDGTPFAIFLPKLFVENFQTLDDYTCKPYYAVFVRWIKYLAFFLALLLPGIYTAIALHHPELLNSTLLQLLTEAEANAPFSLMTESIGVLLMYEVIREAGIRLPKAVGGAVSIVAGLIIGDAAVSSGFISTPLLTVTALSVTTGFVIPELSHEITVFRFLFILCGGLWGLFGISLLGMVMLLNLCATEAYGYPITAPLAPFAPRAMRDVLTRIGLRRMQTGNPRRHPTKHAWRLCTVSAGIFSAISHRNSLQYASIPASFLCNLSKNLLAHLPHKPCGMPPALWRNCMNKIRSGQLFAICFLIRSFSLLCTDIPFSAVQLGGAVLSATLQGLILLPILLTAGIEPSKPASCLFGAFFLLWGGHCFLQLWGVAAGVTFPVHNKLFGALLLTGVCLYGVQLGIHALARSASLLLPLFGVALAVLLLGAWSKAQPENLYAAAGGSLLSAAWKDLCECGWLPGAAYLCRFTPFRPRRAVYGALLAQLGATVLVSLLGIAVLGRVGAQVEFPFFTLGAFSQPFATQRADAIYVVLFTLIGTITIAVQLYLAGACIARLFPKFPYPFYAGGAGTLLVAWGMHSLGLLHSGLFGVWILLLCGILPVGQQLWGQLRKRRMA
;
A
#
# COMPACT_ATOMS: atom_id res chain seq x y z
N MET A 1 -41.87 -14.36 17.16
CA MET A 1 -41.03 -15.45 17.68
C MET A 1 -40.25 -16.02 16.53
N LEU A 2 -39.09 -15.52 16.27
CA LEU A 2 -38.13 -16.02 15.24
C LEU A 2 -37.14 -16.93 15.97
N SER A 3 -36.99 -18.14 15.50
CA SER A 3 -36.12 -19.17 16.09
C SER A 3 -34.65 -18.82 15.90
N PRO A 4 -33.75 -19.20 16.83
CA PRO A 4 -32.33 -18.86 16.83
C PRO A 4 -31.47 -19.59 15.80
N GLU A 5 -32.02 -20.35 14.89
CA GLU A 5 -31.24 -21.21 13.96
C GLU A 5 -30.88 -20.59 12.60
N ALA A 6 -31.32 -19.37 12.29
CA ALA A 6 -31.07 -18.73 11.01
C ALA A 6 -29.62 -18.18 10.79
N GLY A 7 -28.75 -18.24 11.80
CA GLY A 7 -27.41 -17.62 11.77
C GLY A 7 -26.24 -18.55 11.43
N ARG A 8 -26.43 -19.86 11.26
CA ARG A 8 -25.33 -20.77 10.94
C ARG A 8 -25.32 -21.12 9.45
N LEU A 9 -24.55 -20.37 8.68
CA LEU A 9 -24.28 -20.67 7.28
C LEU A 9 -23.39 -21.93 7.16
N ARG A 10 -23.90 -22.93 6.43
CA ARG A 10 -23.14 -24.16 6.11
C ARG A 10 -22.00 -23.84 5.15
N PRO A 11 -20.78 -24.40 5.33
CA PRO A 11 -19.60 -24.12 4.50
C PRO A 11 -19.65 -24.70 3.09
N GLU A 12 -20.67 -25.45 2.72
CA GLU A 12 -20.70 -26.25 1.49
C GLU A 12 -20.92 -25.47 0.18
N TYR A 13 -21.30 -24.18 0.26
CA TYR A 13 -21.71 -23.41 -0.95
C TYR A 13 -20.56 -22.80 -1.76
N THR A 14 -19.37 -22.67 -1.19
CA THR A 14 -18.26 -21.95 -1.85
C THR A 14 -17.37 -22.84 -2.74
N GLU A 15 -17.45 -24.16 -2.62
CA GLU A 15 -16.53 -25.06 -3.36
C GLU A 15 -17.03 -25.50 -4.75
N ARG A 16 -18.33 -25.47 -5.02
CA ARG A 16 -18.89 -25.97 -6.29
C ARG A 16 -18.79 -25.02 -7.50
N ILE A 17 -18.66 -23.72 -7.30
CA ILE A 17 -18.65 -22.72 -8.41
C ILE A 17 -17.23 -22.41 -8.91
N GLY A 18 -16.20 -22.96 -8.32
CA GLY A 18 -14.79 -22.52 -8.49
C GLY A 18 -14.04 -22.98 -9.75
N ASN A 19 -14.50 -23.95 -10.54
CA ASN A 19 -13.51 -24.70 -11.34
C ASN A 19 -13.67 -24.75 -12.86
N THR A 20 -14.69 -24.20 -13.52
CA THR A 20 -14.81 -24.40 -14.99
C THR A 20 -15.35 -23.28 -15.86
N MET A 21 -15.88 -22.18 -15.33
CA MET A 21 -16.39 -21.08 -16.18
C MET A 21 -15.66 -19.75 -16.01
N SER A 22 -15.43 -19.03 -17.10
CA SER A 22 -14.94 -17.65 -17.07
C SER A 22 -15.98 -16.76 -16.37
N ARG A 23 -15.53 -15.86 -15.45
CA ARG A 23 -16.43 -14.99 -14.65
C ARG A 23 -17.38 -14.10 -15.46
N LYS A 24 -17.12 -13.87 -16.73
CA LYS A 24 -18.04 -13.20 -17.67
C LYS A 24 -19.18 -14.11 -18.09
N ASP A 25 -18.91 -15.41 -18.14
CA ASP A 25 -19.89 -16.39 -18.59
C ASP A 25 -20.97 -16.62 -17.53
N LEU A 26 -20.65 -16.43 -16.23
CA LEU A 26 -21.62 -16.64 -15.14
C LEU A 26 -22.75 -15.60 -15.15
N GLN A 27 -22.43 -14.30 -15.26
CA GLN A 27 -23.46 -13.28 -15.32
C GLN A 27 -24.29 -13.39 -16.61
N GLN A 28 -23.65 -13.63 -17.74
CA GLN A 28 -24.33 -13.82 -19.03
C GLN A 28 -25.18 -15.09 -19.03
N THR A 29 -24.72 -16.16 -18.38
CA THR A 29 -25.48 -17.41 -18.26
C THR A 29 -26.73 -17.19 -17.40
N ILE A 30 -26.63 -16.49 -16.28
CA ILE A 30 -27.78 -16.14 -15.42
C ILE A 30 -28.75 -15.22 -16.18
N GLU A 31 -28.26 -14.24 -16.92
CA GLU A 31 -29.06 -13.29 -17.68
C GLU A 31 -29.90 -13.98 -18.76
N GLN A 32 -29.45 -15.08 -19.31
CA GLN A 32 -30.12 -15.82 -20.40
C GLN A 32 -30.83 -17.08 -19.93
N GLU A 33 -30.71 -17.49 -18.66
CA GLU A 33 -31.33 -18.71 -18.13
C GLU A 33 -32.86 -18.53 -18.03
N PRO A 34 -33.68 -19.35 -18.74
CA PRO A 34 -35.14 -19.19 -18.74
C PRO A 34 -35.76 -19.69 -17.43
N LEU A 35 -36.92 -19.11 -17.08
CA LEU A 35 -37.73 -19.57 -15.97
C LEU A 35 -38.31 -20.96 -16.29
N ARG A 36 -38.46 -21.79 -15.27
CA ARG A 36 -38.98 -23.16 -15.34
C ARG A 36 -40.44 -23.20 -14.91
N PRO A 37 -41.25 -24.18 -15.38
CA PRO A 37 -42.64 -24.28 -14.92
C PRO A 37 -42.81 -24.54 -13.43
N GLY A 38 -41.90 -25.24 -12.78
CA GLY A 38 -41.96 -25.60 -11.36
C GLY A 38 -41.56 -24.45 -10.44
N LEU A 39 -42.43 -23.99 -9.60
CA LEU A 39 -42.23 -22.87 -8.65
C LEU A 39 -41.06 -23.11 -7.69
N GLU A 40 -40.96 -24.32 -7.10
CA GLU A 40 -39.90 -24.66 -6.15
C GLU A 40 -38.52 -24.69 -6.81
N ALA A 41 -38.42 -25.15 -8.07
CA ALA A 41 -37.18 -25.13 -8.80
C ALA A 41 -36.72 -23.73 -9.11
N ASN A 42 -37.63 -22.80 -9.44
CA ASN A 42 -37.33 -21.37 -9.63
C ASN A 42 -36.90 -20.72 -8.31
N LEU A 43 -37.57 -20.99 -7.22
CA LEU A 43 -37.26 -20.43 -5.89
C LEU A 43 -35.89 -20.90 -5.39
N SER A 44 -35.58 -22.18 -5.56
CA SER A 44 -34.25 -22.72 -5.24
C SER A 44 -33.14 -22.02 -6.04
N ARG A 45 -33.39 -21.82 -7.32
CA ARG A 45 -32.46 -21.14 -8.21
C ARG A 45 -32.30 -19.65 -7.90
N ILE A 46 -33.41 -18.96 -7.59
CA ILE A 46 -33.39 -17.56 -7.15
C ILE A 46 -32.62 -17.37 -5.84
N LYS A 47 -32.80 -18.27 -4.87
CA LYS A 47 -32.05 -18.27 -3.61
C LYS A 47 -30.55 -18.52 -3.86
N GLU A 48 -30.22 -19.42 -4.78
CA GLU A 48 -28.84 -19.69 -5.17
C GLU A 48 -28.18 -18.49 -5.84
N ILE A 49 -28.83 -17.85 -6.82
CA ILE A 49 -28.33 -16.66 -7.52
C ILE A 49 -28.19 -15.47 -6.55
N GLY A 50 -29.19 -15.26 -5.69
CA GLY A 50 -29.19 -14.18 -4.71
C GLY A 50 -28.14 -14.31 -3.62
N GLY A 51 -27.54 -15.51 -3.45
CA GLY A 51 -26.40 -15.72 -2.56
C GLY A 51 -26.65 -15.38 -1.09
N GLY A 52 -27.89 -15.43 -0.63
CA GLY A 52 -28.27 -15.10 0.75
C GLY A 52 -28.33 -13.59 1.02
N THR A 53 -28.59 -12.77 0.00
CA THR A 53 -28.83 -11.33 0.18
C THR A 53 -30.07 -11.08 1.03
N SER A 54 -29.98 -10.16 2.01
CA SER A 54 -31.05 -9.90 2.98
C SER A 54 -32.15 -9.00 2.44
N ASP A 55 -31.89 -8.26 1.39
CA ASP A 55 -32.85 -7.32 0.77
C ASP A 55 -33.83 -7.98 -0.21
N LEU A 56 -33.66 -9.28 -0.52
CA LEU A 56 -34.58 -10.05 -1.35
C LEU A 56 -35.71 -10.65 -0.48
N LEU A 57 -36.90 -10.08 -0.57
CA LEU A 57 -38.07 -10.56 0.13
C LEU A 57 -38.81 -11.61 -0.73
N ILE A 58 -39.02 -12.79 -0.18
CA ILE A 58 -39.72 -13.91 -0.82
C ILE A 58 -40.98 -14.20 -0.02
N ASN A 59 -42.14 -13.73 -0.53
CA ASN A 59 -43.43 -13.85 0.14
C ASN A 59 -44.30 -14.89 -0.56
N PRO A 60 -44.49 -16.08 0.04
CA PRO A 60 -45.42 -17.06 -0.50
C PRO A 60 -46.85 -16.57 -0.36
N VAL A 61 -47.62 -16.69 -1.40
CA VAL A 61 -49.05 -16.27 -1.47
C VAL A 61 -49.84 -17.30 -2.27
N ARG A 62 -51.13 -17.52 -1.94
CA ARG A 62 -52.03 -18.32 -2.78
C ARG A 62 -53.02 -17.42 -3.44
N VAL A 63 -53.13 -17.50 -4.78
CA VAL A 63 -54.09 -16.75 -5.57
C VAL A 63 -54.98 -17.74 -6.29
N SER A 64 -56.28 -17.67 -6.07
CA SER A 64 -57.27 -18.65 -6.62
C SER A 64 -56.86 -20.11 -6.39
N GLY A 65 -56.28 -20.44 -5.22
CA GLY A 65 -55.84 -21.79 -4.88
C GLY A 65 -54.47 -22.20 -5.45
N ILE A 66 -53.90 -21.45 -6.40
CA ILE A 66 -52.59 -21.71 -7.00
C ILE A 66 -51.47 -21.22 -6.10
N PRO A 67 -50.43 -22.01 -5.84
CA PRO A 67 -49.25 -21.53 -5.16
C PRO A 67 -48.52 -20.47 -5.99
N CYS A 68 -48.32 -19.31 -5.41
CA CYS A 68 -47.57 -18.22 -6.01
C CYS A 68 -46.52 -17.67 -5.05
N VAL A 69 -45.56 -16.93 -5.56
CA VAL A 69 -44.55 -16.22 -4.74
C VAL A 69 -44.36 -14.81 -5.26
N LEU A 70 -44.52 -13.87 -4.35
CA LEU A 70 -44.22 -12.47 -4.63
C LEU A 70 -42.79 -12.13 -4.21
N LEU A 71 -41.97 -11.76 -5.16
CA LEU A 71 -40.59 -11.36 -5.00
C LEU A 71 -40.48 -9.85 -4.99
N CYS A 72 -39.76 -9.32 -4.02
CA CYS A 72 -39.59 -7.87 -3.85
C CYS A 72 -38.16 -7.56 -3.36
N CYS A 73 -37.66 -6.35 -3.65
CA CYS A 73 -36.45 -5.83 -3.04
C CYS A 73 -36.81 -4.82 -1.93
N GLU A 74 -36.34 -5.07 -0.71
CA GLU A 74 -36.58 -4.19 0.42
C GLU A 74 -36.06 -2.78 0.18
N GLY A 75 -36.84 -1.75 0.61
CA GLY A 75 -36.46 -0.34 0.42
C GLY A 75 -36.62 0.20 -0.98
N MET A 76 -37.01 -0.64 -1.97
CA MET A 76 -37.18 -0.23 -3.37
C MET A 76 -38.64 0.01 -3.76
N LEU A 77 -39.57 -0.37 -2.92
CA LEU A 77 -41.03 -0.30 -3.19
C LEU A 77 -41.79 0.31 -2.01
N SER A 78 -42.96 0.86 -2.33
CA SER A 78 -43.91 1.37 -1.33
C SER A 78 -44.74 0.22 -0.77
N THR A 79 -44.61 -0.07 0.53
CA THR A 79 -45.38 -1.13 1.22
C THR A 79 -46.88 -0.85 1.18
N ALA A 80 -47.31 0.41 1.29
CA ALA A 80 -48.70 0.81 1.17
C ALA A 80 -49.25 0.52 -0.23
N THR A 81 -48.51 0.97 -1.25
CA THR A 81 -48.92 0.80 -2.66
C THR A 81 -48.99 -0.68 -3.05
N ILE A 82 -48.03 -1.51 -2.64
CA ILE A 82 -48.09 -2.95 -2.95
C ILE A 82 -49.25 -3.65 -2.26
N THR A 83 -49.52 -3.26 -1.02
CA THR A 83 -50.63 -3.86 -0.26
C THR A 83 -52.00 -3.50 -0.91
N GLU A 84 -52.24 -2.25 -1.21
CA GLU A 84 -53.49 -1.78 -1.74
C GLU A 84 -53.70 -2.14 -3.21
N LEU A 85 -52.72 -1.93 -4.04
CA LEU A 85 -52.87 -2.08 -5.49
C LEU A 85 -52.55 -3.49 -6.02
N VAL A 86 -51.76 -4.30 -5.29
CA VAL A 86 -51.38 -5.61 -5.77
C VAL A 86 -51.94 -6.72 -4.86
N LEU A 87 -51.63 -6.70 -3.56
CA LEU A 87 -51.99 -7.81 -2.68
C LEU A 87 -53.51 -7.91 -2.46
N HIS A 88 -54.20 -6.83 -2.13
CA HIS A 88 -55.64 -6.84 -1.91
C HIS A 88 -56.46 -7.35 -3.10
N PRO A 89 -56.24 -6.88 -4.35
CA PRO A 89 -56.92 -7.39 -5.52
C PRO A 89 -56.58 -8.86 -5.80
N LEU A 90 -55.30 -9.27 -5.69
CA LEU A 90 -54.88 -10.65 -5.92
C LEU A 90 -55.53 -11.65 -4.93
N MET A 91 -55.66 -11.26 -3.65
CA MET A 91 -56.29 -12.12 -2.65
C MET A 91 -57.78 -12.25 -2.80
N LYS A 92 -58.46 -11.30 -3.46
CA LYS A 92 -59.92 -11.35 -3.74
C LYS A 92 -60.25 -12.06 -5.06
N LEU A 93 -59.23 -12.39 -5.87
CA LEU A 93 -59.42 -13.03 -7.15
C LEU A 93 -59.81 -14.50 -6.99
N HIS A 94 -60.93 -14.85 -7.61
CA HIS A 94 -61.45 -16.21 -7.63
C HIS A 94 -61.69 -16.63 -9.10
N LEU A 95 -60.82 -17.50 -9.62
CA LEU A 95 -60.91 -18.09 -10.94
C LEU A 95 -61.15 -19.59 -10.81
N PRO A 96 -62.31 -20.10 -11.25
CA PRO A 96 -62.53 -21.55 -11.25
C PRO A 96 -61.61 -22.18 -12.31
N ASP A 97 -61.00 -23.33 -11.97
CA ASP A 97 -60.11 -24.16 -12.83
C ASP A 97 -58.90 -23.39 -13.38
N ALA A 98 -58.38 -22.49 -12.60
CA ALA A 98 -57.19 -21.71 -13.00
C ALA A 98 -55.93 -22.59 -12.99
N THR A 99 -55.10 -22.46 -14.03
CA THR A 99 -53.74 -22.93 -14.07
C THR A 99 -52.79 -21.73 -13.95
N GLY A 100 -51.50 -21.94 -13.52
CA GLY A 100 -50.52 -20.88 -13.35
C GLY A 100 -50.44 -19.91 -14.53
N PRO A 101 -50.25 -20.40 -15.77
CA PRO A 101 -50.20 -19.54 -16.96
C PRO A 101 -51.49 -18.75 -17.17
N ARG A 102 -52.66 -19.39 -17.06
CA ARG A 102 -53.95 -18.70 -17.20
C ARG A 102 -54.20 -17.63 -16.12
N LEU A 103 -53.71 -17.89 -14.92
CA LEU A 103 -53.78 -16.91 -13.83
C LEU A 103 -52.96 -15.66 -14.18
N LEU A 104 -51.73 -15.82 -14.65
CA LEU A 104 -50.85 -14.68 -15.02
C LEU A 104 -51.40 -13.92 -16.23
N GLU A 105 -51.94 -14.61 -17.24
CA GLU A 105 -52.59 -14.02 -18.39
C GLU A 105 -53.84 -13.18 -17.99
N HIS A 106 -54.73 -13.73 -17.17
CA HIS A 106 -55.91 -13.03 -16.65
C HIS A 106 -55.50 -11.79 -15.83
N ILE A 107 -54.49 -11.88 -14.96
CA ILE A 107 -53.99 -10.73 -14.20
C ILE A 107 -53.40 -9.68 -15.16
N ASN A 108 -52.72 -10.11 -16.20
CA ASN A 108 -52.11 -9.19 -17.17
C ASN A 108 -53.14 -8.51 -18.06
N ASP A 109 -54.14 -9.25 -18.54
CA ASP A 109 -55.04 -8.78 -19.60
C ASP A 109 -56.32 -8.11 -19.04
N GLU A 110 -56.83 -8.60 -17.92
CA GLU A 110 -58.11 -8.16 -17.36
C GLU A 110 -57.96 -7.32 -16.09
N MET A 111 -56.82 -7.40 -15.38
CA MET A 111 -56.65 -6.62 -14.14
C MET A 111 -55.57 -5.55 -14.34
N LEU A 112 -55.93 -4.27 -14.19
CA LEU A 112 -54.97 -3.16 -14.25
C LEU A 112 -54.40 -2.89 -12.85
N LEU A 113 -53.50 -3.76 -12.34
CA LEU A 113 -52.86 -3.58 -11.02
C LEU A 113 -51.71 -2.58 -11.04
N SER A 114 -51.11 -2.35 -12.21
CA SER A 114 -50.05 -1.36 -12.42
C SER A 114 -50.00 -0.98 -13.89
N VAL A 115 -49.65 0.25 -14.21
CA VAL A 115 -49.46 0.76 -15.59
C VAL A 115 -48.26 0.11 -16.26
N ASP A 116 -47.18 -0.11 -15.50
CA ASP A 116 -45.96 -0.71 -16.02
C ASP A 116 -45.90 -2.18 -15.55
N ARG A 117 -46.06 -3.10 -16.53
CA ARG A 117 -46.21 -4.55 -16.30
C ARG A 117 -45.29 -5.37 -17.21
N PRO A 118 -44.00 -5.33 -17.00
CA PRO A 118 -43.08 -6.19 -17.75
C PRO A 118 -43.32 -7.67 -17.43
N VAL A 119 -43.10 -8.54 -18.44
CA VAL A 119 -43.21 -9.99 -18.31
C VAL A 119 -41.80 -10.61 -18.33
N PRO A 120 -41.17 -10.87 -17.20
CA PRO A 120 -39.87 -11.52 -17.11
C PRO A 120 -39.95 -12.96 -17.61
N LEU A 121 -39.04 -13.33 -18.52
CA LEU A 121 -38.93 -14.68 -19.08
C LEU A 121 -37.68 -15.41 -18.58
N THR A 122 -36.68 -14.66 -18.15
CA THR A 122 -35.40 -15.18 -17.67
C THR A 122 -35.13 -14.79 -16.23
N PHE A 123 -34.23 -15.52 -15.55
CA PHE A 123 -33.77 -15.11 -14.21
C PHE A 123 -33.10 -13.75 -14.22
N GLY A 124 -32.38 -13.41 -15.30
CA GLY A 124 -31.81 -12.06 -15.47
C GLY A 124 -32.86 -10.97 -15.51
N ASP A 125 -33.98 -11.21 -16.22
CA ASP A 125 -35.10 -10.28 -16.26
C ASP A 125 -35.77 -10.13 -14.90
N VAL A 126 -35.99 -11.23 -14.17
CA VAL A 126 -36.53 -11.22 -12.80
C VAL A 126 -35.67 -10.35 -11.89
N PHE A 127 -34.37 -10.61 -11.83
CA PHE A 127 -33.48 -9.82 -10.98
C PHE A 127 -33.37 -8.36 -11.42
N ARG A 128 -33.32 -8.08 -12.74
CA ARG A 128 -33.29 -6.71 -13.25
C ARG A 128 -34.55 -5.95 -12.82
N THR A 129 -35.71 -6.61 -12.90
CA THR A 129 -37.03 -6.02 -12.59
C THR A 129 -37.16 -5.80 -11.07
N ILE A 130 -36.87 -6.78 -10.24
CA ILE A 130 -36.87 -6.64 -8.77
C ILE A 130 -35.92 -5.52 -8.32
N ASN A 131 -34.69 -5.51 -8.85
CA ASN A 131 -33.69 -4.48 -8.52
C ASN A 131 -34.01 -3.10 -9.12
N SER A 132 -35.08 -2.98 -9.88
CA SER A 132 -35.62 -1.71 -10.38
C SER A 132 -36.84 -1.23 -9.59
N GLY A 133 -37.22 -1.93 -8.49
CA GLY A 133 -38.31 -1.58 -7.61
C GLY A 133 -39.68 -2.08 -8.08
N PHE A 134 -39.71 -3.18 -8.82
CA PHE A 134 -40.93 -3.88 -9.17
C PHE A 134 -41.19 -5.04 -8.22
N ALA A 135 -42.45 -5.33 -7.98
CA ALA A 135 -42.87 -6.59 -7.36
C ALA A 135 -43.08 -7.61 -8.46
N VAL A 136 -42.46 -8.80 -8.33
CA VAL A 136 -42.53 -9.87 -9.36
C VAL A 136 -43.31 -11.05 -8.80
N LEU A 137 -44.38 -11.45 -9.49
CA LEU A 137 -45.21 -12.60 -9.15
C LEU A 137 -44.81 -13.83 -9.99
N LEU A 138 -44.47 -14.89 -9.32
CA LEU A 138 -44.27 -16.22 -9.91
C LEU A 138 -45.44 -17.10 -9.55
N ALA A 139 -45.98 -17.83 -10.50
CA ALA A 139 -47.02 -18.80 -10.27
C ALA A 139 -46.57 -20.24 -10.62
N ASP A 140 -47.02 -21.22 -9.85
CA ASP A 140 -46.71 -22.59 -10.12
C ASP A 140 -47.29 -23.07 -11.47
N GLY A 141 -46.52 -23.76 -12.25
CA GLY A 141 -46.87 -24.23 -13.61
C GLY A 141 -46.57 -23.20 -14.71
N ALA A 142 -46.15 -21.97 -14.42
CA ALA A 142 -45.85 -20.94 -15.42
C ALA A 142 -44.32 -20.85 -15.71
N ASN A 143 -44.03 -20.64 -17.00
CA ASN A 143 -42.65 -20.47 -17.47
C ASN A 143 -42.24 -18.96 -17.62
N HIS A 144 -43.11 -18.05 -17.16
CA HIS A 144 -42.89 -16.63 -17.13
C HIS A 144 -43.36 -16.03 -15.83
N ALA A 145 -42.97 -14.83 -15.52
CA ALA A 145 -43.41 -14.08 -14.34
C ALA A 145 -44.16 -12.82 -14.76
N LEU A 146 -44.91 -12.21 -13.87
CA LEU A 146 -45.52 -10.93 -14.06
C LEU A 146 -44.99 -9.91 -13.05
N ALA A 147 -44.60 -8.73 -13.51
CA ALA A 147 -44.06 -7.71 -12.64
C ALA A 147 -44.98 -6.49 -12.56
N PHE A 148 -45.03 -5.86 -11.40
CA PHE A 148 -45.87 -4.68 -11.12
C PHE A 148 -44.98 -3.51 -10.71
N GLY A 149 -45.07 -2.38 -11.38
CA GLY A 149 -44.38 -1.14 -11.07
C GLY A 149 -45.00 -0.47 -9.84
N VAL A 150 -44.43 -0.77 -8.67
CA VAL A 150 -44.86 -0.25 -7.35
C VAL A 150 -43.70 0.49 -6.67
N GLN A 151 -42.94 1.18 -7.47
CA GLN A 151 -41.73 1.89 -7.02
C GLN A 151 -42.08 2.95 -5.96
N GLY A 152 -41.35 2.96 -4.85
CA GLY A 152 -41.55 3.90 -3.77
C GLY A 152 -40.27 3.95 -2.92
N TYR A 153 -39.30 4.66 -3.42
CA TYR A 153 -38.10 4.94 -2.64
C TYR A 153 -38.40 6.01 -1.59
N ASP A 154 -37.97 5.82 -0.37
CA ASP A 154 -37.92 6.92 0.58
C ASP A 154 -36.92 7.96 0.03
N LYS A 155 -37.48 9.05 -0.48
CA LYS A 155 -36.72 10.21 -0.95
C LYS A 155 -36.51 11.12 0.26
N ARG A 156 -35.39 10.98 0.94
CA ARG A 156 -34.87 12.08 1.75
C ARG A 156 -34.57 13.23 0.82
N GLY A 157 -34.76 14.49 1.29
CA GLY A 157 -34.24 15.64 0.60
C GLY A 157 -32.78 15.36 0.21
N ILE A 158 -32.43 15.61 -1.04
CA ILE A 158 -31.08 15.35 -1.56
C ILE A 158 -30.15 16.34 -0.87
N ASP A 159 -29.58 15.95 0.26
CA ASP A 159 -28.51 16.69 0.91
C ASP A 159 -27.17 16.24 0.32
N GLU A 160 -26.38 17.22 -0.09
CA GLU A 160 -25.01 16.97 -0.52
C GLU A 160 -24.21 16.40 0.64
N PRO A 161 -23.27 15.46 0.37
CA PRO A 161 -22.33 14.98 1.38
C PRO A 161 -21.60 16.16 2.02
N SER A 162 -21.61 16.22 3.35
CA SER A 162 -21.04 17.37 4.04
C SER A 162 -19.51 17.38 4.02
N SER A 163 -18.88 16.19 3.88
CA SER A 163 -17.44 16.00 3.91
C SER A 163 -16.81 15.73 2.53
N GLU A 164 -17.58 15.30 1.54
CA GLU A 164 -17.09 14.91 0.20
C GLU A 164 -17.78 15.70 -0.92
N GLY A 165 -17.50 17.02 -1.02
CA GLY A 165 -18.02 17.87 -2.10
C GLY A 165 -17.52 17.42 -3.48
N ASN A 166 -18.38 17.49 -4.51
CA ASN A 166 -18.07 17.16 -5.90
C ASN A 166 -18.51 18.29 -6.83
N VAL A 167 -17.64 18.68 -7.76
CA VAL A 167 -17.94 19.75 -8.71
C VAL A 167 -18.81 19.25 -9.87
N MET A 168 -18.56 18.02 -10.34
CA MET A 168 -19.28 17.42 -11.46
C MET A 168 -19.57 15.94 -11.16
N GLY A 169 -20.79 15.63 -10.78
CA GLY A 169 -21.19 14.25 -10.46
C GLY A 169 -22.49 14.16 -9.71
N ALA A 170 -22.70 13.05 -9.00
CA ALA A 170 -23.86 12.88 -8.16
C ALA A 170 -23.71 13.67 -6.86
N HIS A 171 -24.72 14.43 -6.50
CA HIS A 171 -24.80 15.17 -5.23
C HIS A 171 -25.55 14.38 -4.14
N GLU A 172 -25.81 13.10 -4.37
CA GLU A 172 -26.53 12.23 -3.47
C GLU A 172 -25.59 11.60 -2.46
N GLY A 173 -25.85 11.83 -1.16
CA GLY A 173 -25.14 11.24 -0.02
C GLY A 173 -25.89 10.10 0.63
N PHE A 174 -25.20 9.31 1.46
CA PHE A 174 -25.81 8.34 2.39
C PHE A 174 -26.56 9.04 3.49
N THR A 175 -27.49 8.32 4.11
CA THR A 175 -28.30 8.76 5.25
C THR A 175 -27.94 7.97 6.50
N GLU A 176 -28.53 8.32 7.63
CA GLU A 176 -28.35 7.58 8.89
C GLU A 176 -29.05 6.22 8.88
N VAL A 177 -30.04 6.00 7.98
CA VAL A 177 -30.83 4.77 7.93
C VAL A 177 -30.18 3.75 7.00
N VAL A 178 -29.71 2.62 7.56
CA VAL A 178 -29.00 1.58 6.82
C VAL A 178 -29.80 1.01 5.65
N ARG A 179 -31.13 0.85 5.81
CA ARG A 179 -32.00 0.28 4.76
C ARG A 179 -32.16 1.22 3.57
N THR A 180 -32.24 2.51 3.83
CA THR A 180 -32.20 3.53 2.77
C THR A 180 -30.86 3.47 2.00
N ASN A 181 -29.75 3.37 2.72
CA ASN A 181 -28.42 3.26 2.14
C ASN A 181 -28.24 1.99 1.28
N MET A 182 -28.80 0.86 1.71
CA MET A 182 -28.84 -0.38 0.92
C MET A 182 -29.60 -0.16 -0.40
N SER A 183 -30.73 0.54 -0.37
CA SER A 183 -31.55 0.83 -1.56
C SER A 183 -30.81 1.77 -2.54
N LEU A 184 -30.06 2.78 -2.04
CA LEU A 184 -29.24 3.68 -2.86
C LEU A 184 -28.16 2.93 -3.65
N ILE A 185 -27.52 1.94 -3.01
CA ILE A 185 -26.53 1.08 -3.69
C ILE A 185 -27.22 0.18 -4.72
N ARG A 186 -28.35 -0.45 -4.34
CA ARG A 186 -29.10 -1.36 -5.21
C ARG A 186 -29.63 -0.65 -6.45
N ARG A 187 -30.13 0.56 -6.31
CA ARG A 187 -30.62 1.40 -7.42
C ARG A 187 -29.51 1.69 -8.45
N ARG A 188 -28.27 1.90 -8.01
CA ARG A 188 -27.12 2.16 -8.88
C ARG A 188 -26.53 0.89 -9.47
N MET A 189 -26.61 -0.22 -8.76
CA MET A 189 -26.04 -1.52 -9.13
C MET A 189 -27.14 -2.59 -9.21
N LYS A 190 -27.85 -2.62 -10.31
CA LYS A 190 -28.96 -3.56 -10.58
C LYS A 190 -28.46 -4.95 -10.99
N SER A 191 -27.46 -5.47 -10.27
CA SER A 191 -26.81 -6.75 -10.59
C SER A 191 -27.18 -7.81 -9.56
N PRO A 192 -27.56 -9.04 -9.99
CA PRO A 192 -27.88 -10.15 -9.09
C PRO A 192 -26.69 -10.61 -8.26
N VAL A 193 -25.45 -10.33 -8.66
CA VAL A 193 -24.23 -10.71 -7.95
C VAL A 193 -23.85 -9.72 -6.82
N LEU A 194 -24.60 -8.62 -6.66
CA LEU A 194 -24.48 -7.74 -5.50
C LEU A 194 -25.16 -8.41 -4.30
N VAL A 195 -24.41 -8.66 -3.25
CA VAL A 195 -24.91 -9.26 -2.01
C VAL A 195 -24.85 -8.22 -0.90
N GLN A 196 -25.95 -8.07 -0.16
CA GLN A 196 -26.11 -7.20 0.99
C GLN A 196 -26.60 -8.06 2.16
N GLN A 197 -25.73 -8.29 3.14
CA GLN A 197 -26.03 -9.15 4.31
C GLN A 197 -26.19 -8.30 5.56
N LEU A 198 -27.34 -8.39 6.22
CA LEU A 198 -27.61 -7.73 7.48
C LEU A 198 -27.17 -8.60 8.65
N PHE A 199 -26.54 -7.94 9.62
CA PHE A 199 -26.14 -8.49 10.91
C PHE A 199 -26.60 -7.53 12.00
N VAL A 200 -27.01 -8.07 13.13
CA VAL A 200 -27.31 -7.28 14.33
C VAL A 200 -26.15 -7.44 15.29
N MET A 201 -25.53 -6.33 15.66
CA MET A 201 -24.33 -6.31 16.50
C MET A 201 -24.47 -5.32 17.67
N GLY A 202 -23.65 -5.52 18.72
CA GLY A 202 -23.77 -4.77 19.97
C GLY A 202 -24.75 -5.41 20.95
N GLU A 203 -24.28 -5.72 22.15
CA GLU A 203 -25.12 -6.43 23.17
C GLU A 203 -26.34 -5.61 23.58
N LYS A 204 -26.15 -4.29 23.79
CA LYS A 204 -27.22 -3.39 24.24
C LYS A 204 -27.81 -2.59 23.07
N SER A 205 -26.98 -2.08 22.13
CA SER A 205 -27.49 -1.23 21.04
C SER A 205 -28.23 -2.02 19.97
N ARG A 206 -27.90 -3.30 19.74
CA ARG A 206 -28.48 -4.15 18.68
C ARG A 206 -28.58 -3.43 17.35
N THR A 207 -27.47 -2.80 16.95
CA THR A 207 -27.36 -1.97 15.76
C THR A 207 -27.32 -2.83 14.49
N ASP A 208 -28.11 -2.47 13.48
CA ASP A 208 -28.09 -3.12 12.18
C ASP A 208 -26.83 -2.73 11.39
N LEU A 209 -26.07 -3.73 10.98
CA LEU A 209 -24.91 -3.58 10.10
C LEU A 209 -25.15 -4.34 8.79
N CYS A 210 -24.84 -3.74 7.65
CA CYS A 210 -24.95 -4.39 6.35
C CYS A 210 -23.58 -4.57 5.71
N LEU A 211 -23.21 -5.82 5.42
CA LEU A 211 -22.00 -6.19 4.69
C LEU A 211 -22.32 -6.28 3.20
N CYS A 212 -21.73 -5.41 2.40
CA CYS A 212 -21.96 -5.30 0.95
C CYS A 212 -20.73 -5.78 0.17
N TYR A 213 -20.94 -6.64 -0.83
CA TYR A 213 -19.86 -7.11 -1.72
C TYR A 213 -20.39 -7.66 -3.04
N MET A 214 -19.52 -7.74 -4.05
CA MET A 214 -19.82 -8.41 -5.32
C MET A 214 -19.33 -9.86 -5.26
N SER A 215 -20.24 -10.83 -5.32
CA SER A 215 -19.92 -12.26 -5.19
C SER A 215 -18.98 -12.78 -6.27
N ASP A 216 -19.05 -12.21 -7.50
CA ASP A 216 -18.18 -12.56 -8.63
C ASP A 216 -16.78 -11.95 -8.56
N ARG A 217 -16.53 -10.98 -7.65
CA ARG A 217 -15.30 -10.16 -7.62
C ARG A 217 -14.54 -10.21 -6.32
N VAL A 218 -15.24 -10.36 -5.20
CA VAL A 218 -14.62 -10.42 -3.88
C VAL A 218 -13.69 -11.62 -3.75
N SER A 219 -12.61 -11.46 -3.02
CA SER A 219 -11.77 -12.59 -2.63
C SER A 219 -12.44 -13.36 -1.49
N PRO A 220 -12.69 -14.68 -1.62
CA PRO A 220 -13.29 -15.46 -0.53
C PRO A 220 -12.51 -15.36 0.79
N ARG A 221 -11.18 -15.29 0.71
CA ARG A 221 -10.31 -15.12 1.89
C ARG A 221 -10.52 -13.79 2.59
N LEU A 222 -10.66 -12.71 1.80
CA LEU A 222 -10.92 -11.37 2.35
C LEU A 222 -12.26 -11.36 3.08
N LEU A 223 -13.30 -11.89 2.44
CA LEU A 223 -14.65 -11.93 3.00
C LEU A 223 -14.69 -12.74 4.30
N GLU A 224 -14.08 -13.92 4.31
CA GLU A 224 -14.00 -14.78 5.47
C GLU A 224 -13.26 -14.12 6.64
N GLN A 225 -12.14 -13.47 6.38
CA GLN A 225 -11.38 -12.77 7.41
C GLN A 225 -12.15 -11.59 8.01
N ILE A 226 -12.90 -10.84 7.18
CA ILE A 226 -13.74 -9.73 7.66
C ILE A 226 -14.88 -10.25 8.54
N ARG A 227 -15.55 -11.35 8.12
CA ARG A 227 -16.59 -11.99 8.95
C ARG A 227 -16.05 -12.44 10.30
N GLN A 228 -14.88 -13.08 10.32
CA GLN A 228 -14.24 -13.48 11.57
C GLN A 228 -13.91 -12.28 12.46
N ASP A 229 -13.41 -11.17 11.90
CA ASP A 229 -13.14 -9.96 12.69
C ASP A 229 -14.43 -9.35 13.23
N LEU A 230 -15.53 -9.36 12.48
CA LEU A 230 -16.84 -8.92 12.96
C LEU A 230 -17.39 -9.85 14.04
N GLU A 231 -17.31 -11.18 13.86
CA GLU A 231 -17.77 -12.16 14.86
C GLU A 231 -17.01 -12.08 16.19
N HIS A 232 -15.73 -11.73 16.15
CA HIS A 232 -14.90 -11.56 17.36
C HIS A 232 -15.06 -10.18 18.01
N MET A 233 -15.78 -9.26 17.38
CA MET A 233 -16.02 -7.92 17.91
C MET A 233 -17.08 -7.97 19.03
N GLN A 234 -16.64 -7.89 20.27
CA GLN A 234 -17.50 -7.85 21.46
C GLN A 234 -17.61 -6.39 21.92
N LEU A 235 -18.67 -5.71 21.49
CA LEU A 235 -19.00 -4.35 21.90
C LEU A 235 -20.38 -4.31 22.56
N GLU A 236 -20.52 -3.58 23.64
CA GLU A 236 -21.83 -3.35 24.26
C GLU A 236 -22.72 -2.47 23.36
N THR A 237 -22.11 -1.44 22.75
CA THR A 237 -22.81 -0.46 21.94
C THR A 237 -22.04 -0.09 20.70
N ILE A 238 -22.74 0.08 19.57
CA ILE A 238 -22.21 0.56 18.30
C ILE A 238 -23.08 1.75 17.89
N LEU A 239 -22.54 2.97 18.02
CA LEU A 239 -23.29 4.20 17.75
C LEU A 239 -22.88 4.86 16.42
N SER A 240 -21.72 4.50 15.87
CA SER A 240 -21.24 5.04 14.60
C SER A 240 -20.19 4.13 13.96
N SER A 241 -19.79 4.45 12.72
CA SER A 241 -18.73 3.76 11.97
C SER A 241 -17.36 3.78 12.70
N GLY A 242 -17.10 4.81 13.51
CA GLY A 242 -15.87 4.93 14.29
C GLY A 242 -15.66 3.83 15.33
N TYR A 243 -16.73 3.22 15.86
CA TYR A 243 -16.62 2.10 16.80
C TYR A 243 -16.15 0.79 16.15
N VAL A 244 -16.50 0.59 14.89
CA VAL A 244 -16.20 -0.66 14.16
C VAL A 244 -14.84 -0.61 13.48
N ARG A 245 -14.42 0.57 13.03
CA ARG A 245 -13.20 0.79 12.24
C ARG A 245 -11.92 0.23 12.90
N PRO A 246 -11.63 0.43 14.20
CA PRO A 246 -10.42 -0.09 14.85
C PRO A 246 -10.30 -1.61 14.79
N PHE A 247 -11.42 -2.34 14.90
CA PHE A 247 -11.42 -3.82 14.83
C PHE A 247 -11.09 -4.33 13.43
N LEU A 248 -11.46 -3.59 12.39
CA LEU A 248 -11.14 -3.90 11.00
C LEU A 248 -9.69 -3.55 10.63
N GLU A 249 -9.05 -2.63 11.34
CA GLU A 249 -7.66 -2.21 11.09
C GLU A 249 -6.60 -3.14 11.72
N ARG A 250 -6.97 -4.00 12.65
CA ARG A 250 -6.17 -5.08 13.26
C ARG A 250 -4.87 -4.69 13.97
N ARG A 251 -4.35 -3.45 13.79
CA ARG A 251 -3.08 -3.01 14.37
C ARG A 251 -3.08 -1.52 14.67
N ASP A 252 -3.18 -1.16 15.93
CA ASP A 252 -3.28 0.22 16.42
C ASP A 252 -2.02 1.07 16.17
N TRP A 253 -0.83 0.43 16.02
CA TRP A 253 0.45 1.11 15.84
C TRP A 253 0.78 1.49 14.39
N ARG A 254 -0.19 1.41 13.46
CA ARG A 254 -0.01 1.86 12.09
C ARG A 254 -0.42 3.31 11.96
N ILE A 255 0.43 4.09 11.29
CA ILE A 255 0.21 5.54 11.06
C ILE A 255 -0.95 5.75 10.08
N PHE A 256 -0.98 4.94 9.02
CA PHE A 256 -1.94 5.09 7.93
C PHE A 256 -3.10 4.11 8.04
N HIS A 257 -4.29 4.62 7.82
CA HIS A 257 -5.51 3.83 7.82
C HIS A 257 -5.55 2.81 6.67
N THR A 258 -6.03 1.61 6.99
CA THR A 258 -6.23 0.52 6.00
C THR A 258 -7.68 0.41 5.54
N THR A 259 -8.57 1.14 6.17
CA THR A 259 -9.99 1.28 5.84
C THR A 259 -10.24 2.67 5.25
N GLY A 260 -11.18 2.76 4.32
CA GLY A 260 -11.68 4.03 3.80
C GLY A 260 -13.10 4.28 4.26
N THR A 261 -13.48 5.53 4.39
CA THR A 261 -14.87 5.94 4.66
C THR A 261 -15.36 6.79 3.50
N THR A 262 -16.66 6.76 3.23
CA THR A 262 -17.28 7.63 2.23
C THR A 262 -18.75 7.87 2.57
N GLU A 263 -19.23 9.09 2.35
CA GLU A 263 -20.64 9.47 2.41
C GLU A 263 -21.36 9.26 1.06
N ARG A 264 -20.62 8.84 0.01
CA ARG A 264 -21.10 8.82 -1.37
C ARG A 264 -21.42 7.42 -1.87
N PRO A 265 -22.66 7.14 -2.30
CA PRO A 265 -23.05 5.85 -2.88
C PRO A 265 -22.32 5.52 -4.18
N ASP A 266 -21.98 6.51 -5.03
CA ASP A 266 -21.26 6.31 -6.30
C ASP A 266 -19.80 5.89 -6.07
N VAL A 267 -19.11 6.49 -5.10
CA VAL A 267 -17.76 6.07 -4.67
C VAL A 267 -17.82 4.63 -4.19
N LEU A 268 -18.75 4.31 -3.28
CA LEU A 268 -18.86 2.97 -2.71
C LEU A 268 -19.15 1.91 -3.79
N CYS A 269 -20.05 2.19 -4.72
CA CYS A 269 -20.33 1.30 -5.87
C CYS A 269 -19.09 1.05 -6.72
N SER A 270 -18.25 2.06 -6.95
CA SER A 270 -17.02 1.89 -7.70
C SER A 270 -16.03 0.97 -6.96
N LYS A 271 -15.94 1.07 -5.63
CA LYS A 271 -15.09 0.21 -4.79
C LYS A 271 -15.58 -1.24 -4.75
N LEU A 272 -16.90 -1.45 -4.66
CA LEU A 272 -17.51 -2.79 -4.75
C LEU A 272 -17.21 -3.44 -6.12
N LEU A 273 -17.30 -2.68 -7.23
CA LEU A 273 -16.95 -3.16 -8.57
C LEU A 273 -15.48 -3.53 -8.72
N GLU A 274 -14.61 -3.00 -7.90
CA GLU A 274 -13.20 -3.39 -7.81
C GLU A 274 -12.96 -4.69 -7.03
N GLY A 275 -13.97 -5.25 -6.37
CA GLY A 275 -13.88 -6.47 -5.58
C GLY A 275 -13.56 -6.23 -4.11
N ARG A 276 -13.86 -5.05 -3.60
CA ARG A 276 -13.75 -4.72 -2.18
C ARG A 276 -15.02 -5.07 -1.44
N VAL A 277 -14.94 -5.01 -0.13
CA VAL A 277 -16.05 -5.21 0.79
C VAL A 277 -16.39 -3.86 1.42
N ALA A 278 -17.67 -3.60 1.58
CA ALA A 278 -18.16 -2.42 2.25
C ALA A 278 -19.06 -2.79 3.43
N LEU A 279 -19.09 -1.92 4.44
CA LEU A 279 -19.91 -2.04 5.63
C LEU A 279 -20.71 -0.76 5.82
N LEU A 280 -22.03 -0.89 5.82
CA LEU A 280 -22.98 0.15 6.21
C LEU A 280 -23.39 -0.09 7.65
N ILE A 281 -23.52 0.97 8.43
CA ILE A 281 -23.85 0.92 9.85
C ILE A 281 -25.03 1.87 10.08
N ASP A 282 -26.04 1.39 10.78
CA ASP A 282 -27.20 2.21 11.12
C ASP A 282 -26.82 3.36 12.07
N GLY A 283 -27.44 4.50 11.92
CA GLY A 283 -27.14 5.70 12.69
C GLY A 283 -26.00 6.57 12.17
N THR A 284 -25.37 6.24 11.02
CA THR A 284 -24.27 7.03 10.44
C THR A 284 -24.31 7.05 8.90
N PRO A 285 -24.09 8.20 8.25
CA PRO A 285 -24.01 8.30 6.80
C PRO A 285 -22.66 7.83 6.23
N PHE A 286 -21.72 7.41 7.07
CA PHE A 286 -20.40 6.99 6.65
C PHE A 286 -20.32 5.48 6.41
N ALA A 287 -20.21 5.09 5.14
CA ALA A 287 -19.90 3.71 4.78
C ALA A 287 -18.39 3.44 4.90
N ILE A 288 -18.03 2.30 5.49
CA ILE A 288 -16.64 1.83 5.54
C ILE A 288 -16.39 0.91 4.34
N PHE A 289 -15.27 1.07 3.63
CA PHE A 289 -14.81 0.12 2.62
C PHE A 289 -13.39 -0.35 2.89
N LEU A 290 -13.10 -1.58 2.56
CA LEU A 290 -11.81 -2.18 2.81
C LEU A 290 -11.42 -3.24 1.75
N PRO A 291 -10.10 -3.35 1.51
CA PRO A 291 -9.00 -2.53 1.99
C PRO A 291 -8.86 -1.22 1.20
N LYS A 292 -8.35 -0.16 1.83
CA LYS A 292 -7.98 1.10 1.20
C LYS A 292 -6.52 1.07 0.77
N LEU A 293 -6.19 1.64 -0.39
CA LEU A 293 -4.81 1.82 -0.86
C LEU A 293 -4.34 3.25 -0.62
N PHE A 294 -3.07 3.45 -0.30
CA PHE A 294 -2.51 4.79 -0.02
C PHE A 294 -2.68 5.76 -1.18
N VAL A 295 -2.53 5.28 -2.43
CA VAL A 295 -2.68 6.11 -3.63
C VAL A 295 -4.09 6.67 -3.82
N GLU A 296 -5.09 6.09 -3.18
CA GLU A 296 -6.50 6.50 -3.31
C GLU A 296 -6.80 7.81 -2.59
N ASN A 297 -5.98 8.19 -1.60
CA ASN A 297 -6.07 9.51 -0.97
C ASN A 297 -5.84 10.67 -1.97
N PHE A 298 -5.24 10.39 -3.12
CA PHE A 298 -4.96 11.38 -4.18
C PHE A 298 -5.90 11.27 -5.37
N GLN A 299 -6.88 10.35 -5.34
CA GLN A 299 -7.81 10.06 -6.42
C GLN A 299 -9.23 10.44 -6.02
N THR A 300 -9.86 11.32 -6.79
CA THR A 300 -11.28 11.67 -6.64
C THR A 300 -12.07 11.19 -7.85
N LEU A 301 -13.39 11.05 -7.71
CA LEU A 301 -14.26 10.71 -8.86
C LEU A 301 -14.26 11.78 -9.93
N ASP A 302 -14.03 13.04 -9.58
CA ASP A 302 -13.90 14.15 -10.54
C ASP A 302 -12.77 13.93 -11.55
N ASP A 303 -11.71 13.20 -11.16
CA ASP A 303 -10.63 12.83 -12.08
C ASP A 303 -11.15 12.06 -13.29
N TYR A 304 -12.30 11.35 -13.18
CA TYR A 304 -12.87 10.55 -14.27
C TYR A 304 -13.92 11.29 -15.11
N THR A 305 -14.41 12.42 -14.63
CA THR A 305 -15.34 13.30 -15.39
C THR A 305 -14.58 14.27 -16.29
N CYS A 306 -13.39 14.72 -15.85
CA CYS A 306 -12.54 15.65 -16.59
C CYS A 306 -11.74 14.99 -17.72
N LYS A 307 -11.14 15.80 -18.58
CA LYS A 307 -10.22 15.32 -19.63
C LYS A 307 -8.93 14.74 -19.00
N PRO A 308 -8.35 13.69 -19.58
CA PRO A 308 -7.21 12.98 -18.98
C PRO A 308 -6.01 13.86 -18.64
N TYR A 309 -5.65 14.83 -19.47
CA TYR A 309 -4.50 15.72 -19.24
C TYR A 309 -4.70 16.59 -17.99
N TYR A 310 -5.93 17.11 -17.79
CA TYR A 310 -6.25 17.91 -16.62
C TYR A 310 -6.25 17.07 -15.34
N ALA A 311 -6.87 15.89 -15.37
CA ALA A 311 -6.86 14.97 -14.24
C ALA A 311 -5.43 14.55 -13.82
N VAL A 312 -4.52 14.33 -14.79
CA VAL A 312 -3.11 14.06 -14.50
C VAL A 312 -2.45 15.26 -13.84
N PHE A 313 -2.66 16.46 -14.34
CA PHE A 313 -2.10 17.69 -13.77
C PHE A 313 -2.56 17.90 -12.33
N VAL A 314 -3.87 17.76 -12.06
CA VAL A 314 -4.41 17.91 -10.69
C VAL A 314 -3.86 16.83 -9.75
N ARG A 315 -3.70 15.57 -10.19
CA ARG A 315 -3.07 14.53 -9.38
C ARG A 315 -1.64 14.87 -8.99
N TRP A 316 -0.85 15.40 -9.92
CA TRP A 316 0.52 15.84 -9.61
C TRP A 316 0.53 16.97 -8.60
N ILE A 317 -0.41 17.92 -8.71
CA ILE A 317 -0.60 18.98 -7.69
C ILE A 317 -0.93 18.37 -6.33
N LYS A 318 -1.83 17.37 -6.25
CA LYS A 318 -2.16 16.70 -4.98
C LYS A 318 -0.93 15.99 -4.37
N TYR A 319 -0.11 15.29 -5.16
CA TYR A 319 1.15 14.73 -4.66
C TYR A 319 2.12 15.80 -4.14
N LEU A 320 2.30 16.88 -4.89
CA LEU A 320 3.13 18.01 -4.46
C LEU A 320 2.59 18.65 -3.18
N ALA A 321 1.28 18.88 -3.11
CA ALA A 321 0.60 19.43 -1.94
C ALA A 321 0.83 18.58 -0.69
N PHE A 322 0.82 17.25 -0.80
CA PHE A 322 1.13 16.34 0.31
C PHE A 322 2.53 16.59 0.87
N PHE A 323 3.53 16.64 0.00
CA PHE A 323 4.91 16.88 0.44
C PHE A 323 5.10 18.29 1.01
N LEU A 324 4.49 19.32 0.41
CA LEU A 324 4.54 20.68 0.92
C LEU A 324 3.83 20.80 2.30
N ALA A 325 2.63 20.23 2.42
CA ALA A 325 1.89 20.25 3.68
C ALA A 325 2.65 19.58 4.82
N LEU A 326 3.37 18.51 4.53
CA LEU A 326 4.05 17.69 5.51
C LEU A 326 5.46 18.19 5.85
N LEU A 327 6.26 18.48 4.82
CA LEU A 327 7.71 18.69 4.99
C LEU A 327 8.13 20.15 4.98
N LEU A 328 7.38 21.06 4.35
CA LEU A 328 7.85 22.43 4.08
C LEU A 328 8.25 23.21 5.34
N PRO A 329 7.48 23.25 6.45
CA PRO A 329 7.90 23.96 7.64
C PRO A 329 9.14 23.36 8.30
N GLY A 330 9.23 22.00 8.34
CA GLY A 330 10.39 21.31 8.87
C GLY A 330 11.65 21.56 8.03
N ILE A 331 11.55 21.52 6.71
CA ILE A 331 12.67 21.81 5.79
C ILE A 331 13.10 23.25 5.93
N TYR A 332 12.17 24.21 6.02
CA TYR A 332 12.47 25.62 6.23
C TYR A 332 13.27 25.82 7.52
N THR A 333 12.79 25.27 8.64
CA THR A 333 13.47 25.33 9.93
C THR A 333 14.85 24.67 9.89
N ALA A 334 14.98 23.52 9.21
CA ALA A 334 16.25 22.82 9.09
C ALA A 334 17.28 23.60 8.26
N ILE A 335 16.86 24.20 7.14
CA ILE A 335 17.75 24.97 6.27
C ILE A 335 18.18 26.25 6.97
N ALA A 336 17.25 27.01 7.55
CA ALA A 336 17.56 28.27 8.18
C ALA A 336 18.49 28.12 9.39
N LEU A 337 18.31 27.06 10.22
CA LEU A 337 19.13 26.87 11.43
C LEU A 337 20.45 26.14 11.18
N HIS A 338 20.48 25.18 10.23
CA HIS A 338 21.63 24.26 10.11
C HIS A 338 22.32 24.31 8.75
N HIS A 339 21.68 24.85 7.72
CA HIS A 339 22.18 24.81 6.33
C HIS A 339 21.98 26.15 5.60
N PRO A 340 22.38 27.30 6.18
CA PRO A 340 22.20 28.60 5.55
C PRO A 340 22.95 28.73 4.22
N GLU A 341 23.98 27.91 4.01
CA GLU A 341 24.77 27.85 2.77
C GLU A 341 23.95 27.36 1.54
N LEU A 342 22.78 26.78 1.73
CA LEU A 342 21.87 26.38 0.66
C LEU A 342 21.04 27.55 0.12
N LEU A 343 20.96 28.64 0.88
CA LEU A 343 20.20 29.83 0.51
C LEU A 343 21.08 30.77 -0.34
N ASN A 344 20.44 31.47 -1.24
CA ASN A 344 21.11 32.53 -1.97
C ASN A 344 21.37 33.73 -1.03
N SER A 345 22.39 34.52 -1.31
CA SER A 345 22.82 35.65 -0.45
C SER A 345 21.69 36.63 -0.14
N THR A 346 20.83 36.93 -1.12
CA THR A 346 19.70 37.88 -0.95
C THR A 346 18.64 37.30 -0.02
N LEU A 347 18.31 35.99 -0.20
CA LEU A 347 17.33 35.32 0.66
C LEU A 347 17.87 35.12 2.08
N LEU A 348 19.16 34.81 2.21
CA LEU A 348 19.83 34.71 3.51
C LEU A 348 19.79 36.03 4.28
N GLN A 349 20.09 37.18 3.63
CA GLN A 349 19.97 38.50 4.25
C GLN A 349 18.55 38.80 4.75
N LEU A 350 17.55 38.57 3.89
CA LEU A 350 16.13 38.79 4.27
C LEU A 350 15.72 37.92 5.46
N LEU A 351 16.18 36.68 5.52
CA LEU A 351 15.91 35.78 6.65
C LEU A 351 16.60 36.26 7.93
N THR A 352 17.89 36.61 7.84
CA THR A 352 18.69 37.10 8.99
C THR A 352 18.09 38.38 9.57
N GLU A 353 17.69 39.31 8.72
CA GLU A 353 17.01 40.54 9.15
C GLU A 353 15.66 40.26 9.81
N ALA A 354 14.87 39.35 9.26
CA ALA A 354 13.57 38.97 9.81
C ALA A 354 13.69 38.24 11.16
N GLU A 355 14.68 37.34 11.32
CA GLU A 355 14.92 36.61 12.55
C GLU A 355 15.56 37.46 13.65
N ALA A 356 16.38 38.45 13.29
CA ALA A 356 17.01 39.36 14.27
C ALA A 356 15.97 40.16 15.08
N ASN A 357 14.79 40.37 14.54
CA ASN A 357 13.70 41.09 15.20
C ASN A 357 12.74 40.16 16.00
N ALA A 358 12.85 38.83 15.85
CA ALA A 358 11.99 37.88 16.55
C ALA A 358 12.54 37.53 17.95
N PRO A 359 11.71 37.51 19.02
CA PRO A 359 12.16 37.21 20.38
C PRO A 359 12.41 35.73 20.66
N PHE A 360 11.91 34.82 19.81
CA PHE A 360 11.99 33.39 20.00
C PHE A 360 12.94 32.76 18.99
N SER A 361 13.47 31.56 19.31
CA SER A 361 14.21 30.80 18.32
C SER A 361 13.27 30.35 17.20
N LEU A 362 13.74 30.27 15.97
CA LEU A 362 12.95 29.88 14.78
C LEU A 362 12.15 28.57 14.96
N MET A 363 12.73 27.58 15.66
CA MET A 363 12.04 26.34 15.97
C MET A 363 10.85 26.58 16.91
N THR A 364 11.03 27.36 17.97
CA THR A 364 9.96 27.66 18.93
C THR A 364 8.86 28.49 18.27
N GLU A 365 9.25 29.48 17.47
CA GLU A 365 8.36 30.30 16.67
C GLU A 365 7.52 29.45 15.69
N SER A 366 8.16 28.54 14.96
CA SER A 366 7.49 27.62 14.03
C SER A 366 6.44 26.74 14.72
N ILE A 367 6.77 26.20 15.88
CA ILE A 367 5.84 25.39 16.69
C ILE A 367 4.69 26.26 17.20
N GLY A 368 5.00 27.48 17.69
CA GLY A 368 4.00 28.41 18.20
C GLY A 368 2.97 28.83 17.15
N VAL A 369 3.43 29.19 15.94
CA VAL A 369 2.55 29.60 14.82
C VAL A 369 1.63 28.44 14.41
N LEU A 370 2.18 27.23 14.30
CA LEU A 370 1.38 26.07 13.96
C LEU A 370 0.38 25.70 15.06
N LEU A 371 0.78 25.76 16.33
CA LEU A 371 -0.12 25.50 17.44
C LEU A 371 -1.29 26.50 17.45
N MET A 372 -0.99 27.78 17.26
CA MET A 372 -1.99 28.85 17.15
C MET A 372 -2.96 28.55 15.99
N TYR A 373 -2.43 28.17 14.82
CA TYR A 373 -3.27 27.79 13.69
C TYR A 373 -4.17 26.57 14.01
N GLU A 374 -3.64 25.50 14.64
CA GLU A 374 -4.43 24.33 14.98
C GLU A 374 -5.55 24.64 15.99
N VAL A 375 -5.30 25.56 16.94
CA VAL A 375 -6.34 26.04 17.87
C VAL A 375 -7.45 26.79 17.10
N ILE A 376 -7.09 27.68 16.15
CA ILE A 376 -8.07 28.42 15.33
C ILE A 376 -8.88 27.43 14.47
N ARG A 377 -8.23 26.45 13.87
CA ARG A 377 -8.89 25.41 13.06
C ARG A 377 -9.86 24.58 13.89
N GLU A 378 -9.44 24.11 15.05
CA GLU A 378 -10.28 23.32 15.96
C GLU A 378 -11.50 24.11 16.46
N ALA A 379 -11.29 25.38 16.80
CA ALA A 379 -12.39 26.28 17.15
C ALA A 379 -13.37 26.47 15.97
N GLY A 380 -12.84 26.66 14.76
CA GLY A 380 -13.64 26.83 13.53
C GLY A 380 -14.52 25.64 13.20
N ILE A 381 -14.04 24.41 13.44
CA ILE A 381 -14.81 23.18 13.21
C ILE A 381 -15.96 23.03 14.21
N ARG A 382 -15.79 23.48 15.46
CA ARG A 382 -16.80 23.37 16.53
C ARG A 382 -17.86 24.47 16.51
N LEU A 383 -17.61 25.58 15.83
CA LEU A 383 -18.58 26.65 15.71
C LEU A 383 -19.68 26.31 14.69
N PRO A 384 -20.92 26.85 14.85
CA PRO A 384 -21.97 26.73 13.85
C PRO A 384 -21.47 27.18 12.46
N LYS A 385 -21.83 26.45 11.39
CA LYS A 385 -21.36 26.69 10.01
C LYS A 385 -21.49 28.14 9.54
N ALA A 386 -22.57 28.83 9.97
CA ALA A 386 -22.81 30.24 9.63
C ALA A 386 -21.78 31.22 10.20
N VAL A 387 -21.16 30.88 11.33
CA VAL A 387 -20.25 31.78 12.08
C VAL A 387 -18.80 31.31 12.00
N GLY A 388 -18.58 29.97 11.96
CA GLY A 388 -17.25 29.36 12.04
C GLY A 388 -16.30 29.83 10.94
N GLY A 389 -16.78 29.94 9.70
CA GLY A 389 -15.97 30.42 8.57
C GLY A 389 -15.54 31.87 8.75
N ALA A 390 -16.44 32.74 9.14
CA ALA A 390 -16.17 34.17 9.36
C ALA A 390 -15.20 34.39 10.54
N VAL A 391 -15.41 33.70 11.66
CA VAL A 391 -14.51 33.78 12.85
C VAL A 391 -13.11 33.26 12.51
N SER A 392 -13.01 32.17 11.76
CA SER A 392 -11.69 31.63 11.37
C SER A 392 -10.91 32.59 10.47
N ILE A 393 -11.58 33.27 9.51
CA ILE A 393 -10.95 34.27 8.64
C ILE A 393 -10.49 35.49 9.47
N VAL A 394 -11.37 36.03 10.31
CA VAL A 394 -11.08 37.21 11.14
C VAL A 394 -9.98 36.89 12.13
N ALA A 395 -10.05 35.74 12.82
CA ALA A 395 -9.01 35.33 13.75
C ALA A 395 -7.66 35.13 13.04
N GLY A 396 -7.64 34.47 11.88
CA GLY A 396 -6.42 34.27 11.10
C GLY A 396 -5.79 35.57 10.63
N LEU A 397 -6.60 36.52 10.16
CA LEU A 397 -6.14 37.82 9.70
C LEU A 397 -5.62 38.69 10.86
N ILE A 398 -6.42 38.90 11.92
CA ILE A 398 -6.07 39.75 13.05
C ILE A 398 -4.87 39.20 13.81
N ILE A 399 -4.86 37.91 14.12
CA ILE A 399 -3.76 37.28 14.86
C ILE A 399 -2.48 37.26 14.02
N GLY A 400 -2.59 36.94 12.72
CA GLY A 400 -1.45 36.93 11.80
C GLY A 400 -0.84 38.31 11.63
N ASP A 401 -1.66 39.35 11.38
CA ASP A 401 -1.18 40.73 11.22
C ASP A 401 -0.62 41.30 12.53
N ALA A 402 -1.30 41.08 13.64
CA ALA A 402 -0.84 41.54 14.96
C ALA A 402 0.47 40.82 15.36
N ALA A 403 0.64 39.55 15.11
CA ALA A 403 1.84 38.80 15.43
C ALA A 403 3.06 39.25 14.61
N VAL A 404 2.87 39.58 13.33
CA VAL A 404 3.92 40.10 12.44
C VAL A 404 4.24 41.55 12.78
N SER A 405 3.22 42.43 12.94
CA SER A 405 3.43 43.85 13.24
C SER A 405 4.07 44.07 14.61
N SER A 406 3.83 43.19 15.57
CA SER A 406 4.50 43.21 16.88
C SER A 406 5.90 42.61 16.89
N GLY A 407 6.35 42.03 15.78
CA GLY A 407 7.66 41.37 15.68
C GLY A 407 7.74 39.99 16.38
N PHE A 408 6.61 39.42 16.84
CA PHE A 408 6.61 38.10 17.47
C PHE A 408 6.84 36.98 16.48
N ILE A 409 6.47 37.19 15.21
CA ILE A 409 6.56 36.19 14.15
C ILE A 409 7.21 36.78 12.91
N SER A 410 8.20 36.09 12.36
CA SER A 410 8.86 36.51 11.13
C SER A 410 7.93 36.32 9.91
N THR A 411 7.90 37.29 8.98
CA THR A 411 7.08 37.24 7.77
C THR A 411 7.37 36.00 6.86
N PRO A 412 8.65 35.63 6.67
CA PRO A 412 8.96 34.43 5.87
C PRO A 412 8.39 33.15 6.49
N LEU A 413 8.46 32.98 7.81
CA LEU A 413 7.91 31.82 8.49
C LEU A 413 6.39 31.76 8.37
N LEU A 414 5.70 32.89 8.53
CA LEU A 414 4.24 32.94 8.36
C LEU A 414 3.83 32.51 6.94
N THR A 415 4.57 32.97 5.93
CA THR A 415 4.33 32.62 4.52
C THR A 415 4.51 31.11 4.29
N VAL A 416 5.59 30.52 4.81
CA VAL A 416 5.88 29.08 4.71
C VAL A 416 4.79 28.26 5.42
N THR A 417 4.40 28.69 6.62
CA THR A 417 3.36 27.99 7.39
C THR A 417 2.00 28.09 6.71
N ALA A 418 1.62 29.28 6.21
CA ALA A 418 0.38 29.48 5.47
C ALA A 418 0.31 28.58 4.21
N LEU A 419 1.41 28.48 3.44
CA LEU A 419 1.48 27.60 2.27
C LEU A 419 1.36 26.12 2.67
N SER A 420 2.03 25.69 3.75
CA SER A 420 1.93 24.33 4.27
C SER A 420 0.51 23.99 4.72
N VAL A 421 -0.17 24.90 5.38
CA VAL A 421 -1.53 24.71 5.86
C VAL A 421 -2.52 24.63 4.70
N THR A 422 -2.46 25.58 3.76
CA THR A 422 -3.37 25.63 2.60
C THR A 422 -3.22 24.42 1.70
N THR A 423 -2.00 23.91 1.51
CA THR A 423 -1.75 22.67 0.77
C THR A 423 -2.32 21.43 1.49
N GLY A 424 -2.44 21.45 2.81
CA GLY A 424 -3.08 20.39 3.60
C GLY A 424 -4.58 20.23 3.28
N PHE A 425 -5.28 21.30 2.93
CA PHE A 425 -6.69 21.24 2.54
C PHE A 425 -6.94 20.53 1.20
N VAL A 426 -5.91 20.39 0.37
CA VAL A 426 -6.03 19.68 -0.92
C VAL A 426 -6.19 18.18 -0.70
N ILE A 427 -5.80 17.65 0.49
CA ILE A 427 -5.85 16.23 0.80
C ILE A 427 -6.46 16.01 2.20
N PRO A 428 -7.78 16.24 2.35
CA PRO A 428 -8.45 16.18 3.64
C PRO A 428 -8.38 14.81 4.31
N GLU A 429 -8.30 13.73 3.54
CA GLU A 429 -8.25 12.35 4.04
C GLU A 429 -6.98 12.01 4.85
N LEU A 430 -5.89 12.78 4.68
CA LEU A 430 -4.62 12.61 5.40
C LEU A 430 -4.37 13.76 6.39
N SER A 431 -5.37 14.57 6.71
CA SER A 431 -5.21 15.77 7.54
C SER A 431 -4.68 15.46 8.94
N HIS A 432 -5.15 14.37 9.56
CA HIS A 432 -4.74 13.97 10.92
C HIS A 432 -3.26 13.58 10.96
N GLU A 433 -2.83 12.74 10.01
CA GLU A 433 -1.45 12.31 9.91
C GLU A 433 -0.53 13.48 9.57
N ILE A 434 -0.92 14.34 8.62
CA ILE A 434 -0.15 15.53 8.23
C ILE A 434 0.03 16.46 9.42
N THR A 435 -1.01 16.72 10.20
CA THR A 435 -0.94 17.62 11.36
C THR A 435 0.10 17.15 12.37
N VAL A 436 0.01 15.90 12.83
CA VAL A 436 0.94 15.37 13.84
C VAL A 436 2.38 15.33 13.31
N PHE A 437 2.56 14.78 12.10
CA PHE A 437 3.91 14.64 11.53
C PHE A 437 4.54 15.99 11.18
N ARG A 438 3.78 17.02 10.85
CA ARG A 438 4.28 18.37 10.62
C ARG A 438 5.01 18.91 11.85
N PHE A 439 4.43 18.78 13.04
CA PHE A 439 5.11 19.16 14.30
C PHE A 439 6.39 18.34 14.52
N LEU A 440 6.33 17.04 14.30
CA LEU A 440 7.51 16.17 14.44
C LEU A 440 8.62 16.54 13.45
N PHE A 441 8.27 16.90 12.21
CA PHE A 441 9.26 17.34 11.21
C PHE A 441 9.91 18.67 11.57
N ILE A 442 9.18 19.63 12.17
CA ILE A 442 9.78 20.87 12.69
C ILE A 442 10.73 20.55 13.83
N LEU A 443 10.32 19.71 14.78
CA LEU A 443 11.16 19.31 15.90
C LEU A 443 12.44 18.62 15.42
N CYS A 444 12.33 17.64 14.55
CA CYS A 444 13.49 16.92 13.99
C CYS A 444 14.37 17.83 13.12
N GLY A 445 13.76 18.73 12.33
CA GLY A 445 14.47 19.68 11.50
C GLY A 445 15.22 20.73 12.33
N GLY A 446 14.60 21.25 13.40
CA GLY A 446 15.22 22.19 14.31
C GLY A 446 16.35 21.60 15.16
N LEU A 447 16.25 20.33 15.56
CA LEU A 447 17.27 19.67 16.40
C LEU A 447 18.40 19.05 15.57
N TRP A 448 18.13 18.46 14.41
CA TRP A 448 19.10 17.67 13.62
C TRP A 448 19.15 18.02 12.14
N GLY A 449 18.58 19.14 11.74
CA GLY A 449 18.62 19.60 10.35
C GLY A 449 18.01 18.60 9.36
N LEU A 450 18.53 18.56 8.14
CA LEU A 450 18.08 17.68 7.08
C LEU A 450 18.26 16.18 7.40
N PHE A 451 19.24 15.85 8.25
CA PHE A 451 19.44 14.47 8.71
C PHE A 451 18.25 13.99 9.56
N GLY A 452 17.79 14.82 10.52
CA GLY A 452 16.62 14.50 11.34
C GLY A 452 15.34 14.34 10.52
N ILE A 453 15.12 15.22 9.54
CA ILE A 453 14.00 15.11 8.58
C ILE A 453 14.07 13.80 7.81
N SER A 454 15.26 13.43 7.34
CA SER A 454 15.45 12.18 6.58
C SER A 454 15.16 10.95 7.43
N LEU A 455 15.60 10.92 8.70
CA LEU A 455 15.33 9.81 9.60
C LEU A 455 13.84 9.66 9.93
N LEU A 456 13.15 10.77 10.23
CA LEU A 456 11.70 10.73 10.47
C LEU A 456 10.93 10.32 9.21
N GLY A 457 11.32 10.86 8.05
CA GLY A 457 10.79 10.45 6.74
C GLY A 457 10.99 8.95 6.49
N MET A 458 12.13 8.38 6.93
CA MET A 458 12.39 6.96 6.83
C MET A 458 11.47 6.13 7.75
N VAL A 459 11.21 6.58 8.98
CA VAL A 459 10.25 5.92 9.89
C VAL A 459 8.87 5.88 9.25
N MET A 460 8.40 7.00 8.71
CA MET A 460 7.11 7.10 8.03
C MET A 460 7.04 6.18 6.79
N LEU A 461 8.09 6.17 5.96
CA LEU A 461 8.18 5.32 4.78
C LEU A 461 8.17 3.83 5.14
N LEU A 462 8.93 3.44 6.16
CA LEU A 462 8.98 2.05 6.65
C LEU A 462 7.61 1.63 7.20
N ASN A 463 6.94 2.48 7.98
CA ASN A 463 5.61 2.20 8.50
C ASN A 463 4.59 2.02 7.36
N LEU A 464 4.58 2.93 6.38
CA LEU A 464 3.73 2.86 5.19
C LEU A 464 3.95 1.55 4.41
N CYS A 465 5.22 1.18 4.18
CA CYS A 465 5.60 -0.04 3.46
C CYS A 465 5.30 -1.33 4.23
N ALA A 466 5.25 -1.26 5.56
CA ALA A 466 4.93 -2.39 6.42
C ALA A 466 3.42 -2.59 6.61
N THR A 467 2.61 -1.57 6.31
CA THR A 467 1.16 -1.63 6.51
C THR A 467 0.51 -2.50 5.44
N GLU A 468 -0.23 -3.48 5.90
CA GLU A 468 -1.00 -4.43 5.08
C GLU A 468 -2.42 -4.53 5.61
N ALA A 469 -3.40 -4.51 4.70
CA ALA A 469 -4.79 -4.78 4.98
C ALA A 469 -5.16 -6.16 4.44
N TYR A 470 -5.46 -7.11 5.30
CA TYR A 470 -5.88 -8.48 4.91
C TYR A 470 -4.93 -9.16 3.91
N GLY A 471 -3.60 -8.95 4.09
CA GLY A 471 -2.56 -9.48 3.21
C GLY A 471 -2.29 -8.66 1.93
N TYR A 472 -2.95 -7.52 1.78
CA TYR A 472 -2.71 -6.57 0.70
C TYR A 472 -1.87 -5.40 1.19
N PRO A 473 -0.69 -5.12 0.59
CA PRO A 473 0.09 -3.93 0.94
C PRO A 473 -0.63 -2.67 0.51
N ILE A 474 -0.81 -1.72 1.42
CA ILE A 474 -1.49 -0.45 1.10
C ILE A 474 -0.70 0.40 0.10
N THR A 475 0.62 0.18 -0.03
CA THR A 475 1.50 0.84 -1.01
C THR A 475 1.31 0.34 -2.45
N ALA A 476 0.48 -0.69 -2.68
CA ALA A 476 0.19 -1.14 -4.05
C ALA A 476 -0.51 -0.02 -4.85
N PRO A 477 -0.20 0.11 -6.15
CA PRO A 477 0.71 -0.65 -7.00
C PRO A 477 2.14 -0.09 -7.08
N LEU A 478 2.50 0.91 -6.26
CA LEU A 478 3.84 1.51 -6.23
C LEU A 478 4.87 0.51 -5.70
N ALA A 479 4.55 -0.11 -4.55
CA ALA A 479 5.37 -1.15 -3.96
C ALA A 479 4.50 -2.32 -3.45
N PRO A 480 4.55 -3.49 -4.12
CA PRO A 480 5.47 -3.88 -5.21
C PRO A 480 5.07 -3.26 -6.56
N PHE A 481 6.06 -2.79 -7.32
CA PHE A 481 5.84 -2.08 -8.57
C PHE A 481 5.11 -2.93 -9.62
N ALA A 482 3.99 -2.38 -10.13
CA ALA A 482 3.14 -3.01 -11.12
C ALA A 482 2.86 -2.05 -12.29
N PRO A 483 3.69 -2.09 -13.37
CA PRO A 483 3.67 -1.06 -14.43
C PRO A 483 2.32 -0.93 -15.15
N ARG A 484 1.55 -2.02 -15.22
CA ARG A 484 0.21 -2.00 -15.83
C ARG A 484 -0.83 -1.27 -14.97
N ALA A 485 -0.70 -1.34 -13.65
CA ALA A 485 -1.57 -0.66 -12.70
C ALA A 485 -1.18 0.81 -12.51
N MET A 486 0.09 1.18 -12.76
CA MET A 486 0.57 2.56 -12.69
C MET A 486 -0.10 3.51 -13.69
N ARG A 487 -0.77 2.98 -14.72
CA ARG A 487 -1.48 3.77 -15.74
C ARG A 487 -2.66 4.59 -15.22
N ASP A 488 -3.12 4.32 -13.99
CA ASP A 488 -4.17 5.07 -13.31
C ASP A 488 -3.73 5.60 -11.93
N VAL A 489 -2.46 5.63 -11.63
CA VAL A 489 -1.89 6.20 -10.40
C VAL A 489 -1.24 7.54 -10.67
N LEU A 490 -0.16 7.56 -11.41
CA LEU A 490 0.56 8.79 -11.79
C LEU A 490 0.00 9.42 -13.07
N THR A 491 -0.57 8.60 -13.95
CA THR A 491 -1.20 9.03 -15.20
C THR A 491 -2.62 8.50 -15.25
N ARG A 492 -3.49 9.17 -15.98
CA ARG A 492 -4.84 8.69 -16.29
C ARG A 492 -4.98 8.46 -17.79
N ILE A 493 -5.29 7.22 -18.18
CA ILE A 493 -5.58 6.88 -19.57
C ILE A 493 -7.07 7.13 -19.85
N GLY A 494 -7.41 7.71 -21.00
CA GLY A 494 -8.79 7.98 -21.39
C GLY A 494 -9.65 6.70 -21.43
N LEU A 495 -10.90 6.80 -20.98
CA LEU A 495 -11.86 5.68 -20.87
C LEU A 495 -12.01 4.87 -22.19
N ARG A 496 -11.97 5.52 -23.35
CA ARG A 496 -12.00 4.82 -24.66
C ARG A 496 -10.84 3.83 -24.83
N ARG A 497 -9.61 4.19 -24.39
CA ARG A 497 -8.45 3.29 -24.43
C ARG A 497 -8.49 2.22 -23.34
N MET A 498 -9.27 2.44 -22.28
CA MET A 498 -9.55 1.42 -21.28
C MET A 498 -10.55 0.39 -21.78
N GLN A 499 -11.53 0.77 -22.61
CA GLN A 499 -12.54 -0.12 -23.20
C GLN A 499 -11.99 -1.04 -24.29
N THR A 500 -11.10 -0.55 -25.16
CA THR A 500 -10.55 -1.29 -26.32
C THR A 500 -9.59 -2.43 -25.95
N GLY A 501 -9.25 -2.56 -24.73
CA GLY A 501 -8.38 -3.62 -24.24
C GLY A 501 -9.06 -4.53 -23.25
N ASN A 502 -9.57 -5.71 -23.70
CA ASN A 502 -9.95 -6.84 -22.84
C ASN A 502 -10.41 -6.45 -21.41
N PRO A 503 -11.67 -6.64 -20.97
CA PRO A 503 -12.20 -6.19 -19.67
C PRO A 503 -11.43 -6.71 -18.43
N ARG A 504 -10.43 -7.55 -18.64
CA ARG A 504 -9.42 -7.96 -17.65
C ARG A 504 -8.44 -6.85 -17.24
N ARG A 505 -8.57 -5.60 -17.74
CA ARG A 505 -7.56 -4.54 -17.64
C ARG A 505 -7.98 -3.30 -16.85
N HIS A 506 -8.87 -3.40 -15.88
CA HIS A 506 -8.96 -2.33 -14.88
C HIS A 506 -7.65 -2.30 -14.08
N PRO A 507 -6.93 -1.16 -13.99
CA PRO A 507 -5.62 -1.09 -13.33
C PRO A 507 -5.67 -1.53 -11.87
N THR A 508 -6.71 -1.18 -11.17
CA THR A 508 -7.00 -1.60 -9.79
C THR A 508 -7.21 -3.12 -9.68
N LYS A 509 -7.93 -3.75 -10.65
CA LYS A 509 -8.05 -5.22 -10.71
C LYS A 509 -6.71 -5.92 -10.88
N HIS A 510 -5.73 -5.31 -11.55
CA HIS A 510 -4.41 -5.89 -11.71
C HIS A 510 -3.53 -5.71 -10.47
N ALA A 511 -3.64 -4.63 -9.72
CA ALA A 511 -2.98 -4.49 -8.44
C ALA A 511 -3.48 -5.58 -7.48
N TRP A 512 -4.78 -5.79 -7.40
CA TRP A 512 -5.40 -6.84 -6.60
C TRP A 512 -5.03 -8.24 -7.08
N ARG A 513 -5.08 -8.51 -8.41
CA ARG A 513 -4.71 -9.82 -8.97
C ARG A 513 -3.23 -10.13 -8.88
N LEU A 514 -2.33 -9.15 -8.96
CA LEU A 514 -0.90 -9.38 -8.77
C LEU A 514 -0.58 -9.76 -7.33
N CYS A 515 -1.36 -9.29 -6.37
CA CYS A 515 -1.28 -9.76 -4.99
C CYS A 515 -1.88 -11.16 -4.80
N THR A 516 -2.95 -11.52 -5.56
CA THR A 516 -3.62 -12.84 -5.48
C THR A 516 -2.99 -13.90 -6.38
N VAL A 517 -2.34 -13.54 -7.50
CA VAL A 517 -1.66 -14.50 -8.40
C VAL A 517 -0.50 -15.20 -7.71
N SER A 518 0.13 -14.61 -6.70
CA SER A 518 1.05 -15.36 -5.85
C SER A 518 0.36 -16.51 -5.08
N ALA A 519 -0.93 -16.43 -4.82
CA ALA A 519 -1.72 -17.47 -4.17
C ALA A 519 -2.33 -18.49 -5.17
N GLY A 520 -2.68 -18.05 -6.39
CA GLY A 520 -3.31 -18.91 -7.42
C GLY A 520 -2.32 -19.79 -8.19
N ILE A 521 -1.08 -19.36 -8.40
CA ILE A 521 -0.03 -20.18 -9.01
C ILE A 521 0.36 -21.35 -8.10
N PHE A 522 0.15 -21.21 -6.79
CA PHE A 522 0.38 -22.31 -5.84
C PHE A 522 -0.65 -23.44 -5.96
N SER A 523 -1.88 -23.15 -6.32
CA SER A 523 -2.89 -24.17 -6.64
C SER A 523 -2.48 -24.99 -7.88
N ALA A 524 -1.95 -24.34 -8.91
CA ALA A 524 -1.51 -25.01 -10.15
C ALA A 524 -0.21 -25.82 -9.98
N ILE A 525 0.70 -25.39 -9.09
CA ILE A 525 1.94 -26.14 -8.78
C ILE A 525 1.66 -27.31 -7.83
N SER A 526 0.70 -27.17 -6.91
CA SER A 526 0.21 -28.26 -6.07
C SER A 526 -0.42 -29.38 -6.93
N HIS A 527 -1.16 -29.02 -7.97
CA HIS A 527 -1.71 -30.03 -8.90
C HIS A 527 -0.67 -30.71 -9.78
N ARG A 528 0.45 -30.07 -10.12
CA ARG A 528 1.51 -30.72 -10.91
C ARG A 528 2.40 -31.64 -10.07
N ASN A 529 2.58 -31.36 -8.79
CA ASN A 529 3.35 -32.24 -7.90
C ASN A 529 2.53 -33.39 -7.31
N SER A 530 1.18 -33.31 -7.33
CA SER A 530 0.33 -34.43 -6.88
C SER A 530 0.27 -35.60 -7.88
N LEU A 531 0.70 -35.39 -9.11
CA LEU A 531 0.75 -36.46 -10.14
C LEU A 531 2.00 -37.37 -10.07
N GLN A 532 3.00 -37.02 -9.21
CA GLN A 532 4.20 -37.85 -9.04
C GLN A 532 4.29 -38.63 -7.71
N TYR A 533 3.28 -38.50 -6.81
CA TYR A 533 3.23 -39.25 -5.54
C TYR A 533 1.90 -40.02 -5.36
N ALA A 534 1.50 -40.77 -6.38
CA ALA A 534 0.31 -41.62 -6.34
C ALA A 534 0.65 -43.01 -5.80
N SER A 535 1.02 -43.14 -4.50
CA SER A 535 1.08 -44.43 -3.83
C SER A 535 0.88 -44.44 -2.31
N ILE A 536 0.29 -43.38 -1.72
CA ILE A 536 -0.09 -43.40 -0.30
C ILE A 536 -1.57 -43.04 -0.19
N PRO A 537 -2.42 -43.90 0.45
CA PRO A 537 -3.86 -43.66 0.54
C PRO A 537 -4.15 -42.39 1.38
N ALA A 538 -4.96 -41.51 0.81
CA ALA A 538 -5.35 -40.21 1.38
C ALA A 538 -6.04 -40.30 2.76
N SER A 539 -6.53 -41.44 3.17
CA SER A 539 -7.17 -41.69 4.47
C SER A 539 -6.20 -41.67 5.66
N PHE A 540 -4.92 -41.99 5.44
CA PHE A 540 -3.93 -41.99 6.54
C PHE A 540 -3.43 -40.61 6.92
N LEU A 541 -3.39 -39.68 5.95
CA LEU A 541 -2.96 -38.31 6.17
C LEU A 541 -4.07 -37.42 6.77
N CYS A 542 -5.34 -37.78 6.57
CA CYS A 542 -6.47 -37.01 7.09
C CYS A 542 -6.70 -37.22 8.61
N ASN A 543 -6.38 -38.41 9.13
CA ASN A 543 -6.55 -38.71 10.56
C ASN A 543 -5.39 -38.20 11.45
N LEU A 544 -4.20 -38.07 10.91
CA LEU A 544 -3.05 -37.51 11.65
C LEU A 544 -3.14 -35.99 11.81
N SER A 545 -3.82 -35.29 10.88
CA SER A 545 -3.97 -33.84 10.90
C SER A 545 -5.04 -33.32 11.88
N LYS A 546 -6.06 -34.14 12.18
CA LYS A 546 -7.17 -33.72 13.06
C LYS A 546 -6.81 -33.65 14.53
N ASN A 547 -5.86 -34.43 15.00
CA ASN A 547 -5.50 -34.49 16.42
C ASN A 547 -4.35 -33.55 16.83
N LEU A 548 -3.60 -32.99 15.86
CA LEU A 548 -2.49 -32.04 16.16
C LEU A 548 -2.90 -30.56 16.04
N LEU A 549 -4.11 -30.25 15.55
CA LEU A 549 -4.52 -28.90 15.15
C LEU A 549 -5.48 -28.22 16.16
N ALA A 550 -5.83 -28.89 17.26
CA ALA A 550 -6.82 -28.38 18.22
C ALA A 550 -6.31 -27.23 19.14
N HIS A 551 -5.03 -26.90 19.15
CA HIS A 551 -4.44 -25.94 20.12
C HIS A 551 -3.57 -24.83 19.54
N LEU A 552 -3.76 -24.41 18.26
CA LEU A 552 -3.01 -23.30 17.71
C LEU A 552 -3.95 -22.27 17.02
N PRO A 553 -3.84 -20.96 17.34
CA PRO A 553 -4.69 -19.93 16.75
C PRO A 553 -4.39 -19.75 15.25
N HIS A 554 -5.42 -19.89 14.44
CA HIS A 554 -5.58 -19.42 13.05
C HIS A 554 -4.51 -19.83 12.01
N LYS A 555 -4.62 -21.07 11.51
CA LYS A 555 -3.94 -21.52 10.29
C LYS A 555 -4.95 -21.81 9.19
N PRO A 556 -4.67 -21.41 7.94
CA PRO A 556 -5.49 -21.84 6.80
C PRO A 556 -5.39 -23.36 6.63
N CYS A 557 -6.52 -24.01 6.47
CA CYS A 557 -6.64 -25.45 6.30
C CYS A 557 -5.67 -25.99 5.23
N GLY A 558 -4.82 -26.91 5.61
CA GLY A 558 -4.10 -27.80 4.69
C GLY A 558 -2.62 -27.50 4.43
N MET A 559 -1.99 -26.49 5.02
CA MET A 559 -0.57 -26.24 4.78
C MET A 559 0.31 -26.45 6.03
N PRO A 560 1.43 -27.20 5.96
CA PRO A 560 2.35 -27.38 7.07
C PRO A 560 2.93 -26.02 7.55
N PRO A 561 3.16 -25.82 8.85
CA PRO A 561 3.65 -24.56 9.42
C PRO A 561 4.95 -24.04 8.81
N ALA A 562 5.84 -24.95 8.42
CA ALA A 562 7.11 -24.61 7.78
C ALA A 562 6.93 -24.09 6.34
N LEU A 563 5.99 -24.66 5.60
CA LEU A 563 5.66 -24.20 4.24
C LEU A 563 4.94 -22.83 4.25
N TRP A 564 4.08 -22.58 5.23
CA TRP A 564 3.40 -21.29 5.38
C TRP A 564 4.37 -20.16 5.73
N ARG A 565 5.30 -20.37 6.70
CA ARG A 565 6.38 -19.42 7.01
C ARG A 565 7.27 -19.15 5.79
N ASN A 566 7.60 -20.17 4.98
CA ASN A 566 8.42 -20.00 3.77
C ASN A 566 7.68 -19.26 2.64
N CYS A 567 6.35 -19.31 2.59
CA CYS A 567 5.57 -18.56 1.59
C CYS A 567 5.45 -17.07 1.94
N MET A 568 5.34 -16.73 3.22
CA MET A 568 5.21 -15.35 3.70
C MET A 568 6.49 -14.53 3.56
N ASN A 569 7.68 -15.16 3.50
CA ASN A 569 8.97 -14.49 3.43
C ASN A 569 9.54 -14.35 2.00
N LYS A 570 8.72 -14.40 0.94
CA LYS A 570 9.21 -14.34 -0.45
C LYS A 570 9.24 -12.92 -0.99
N ILE A 571 10.41 -12.48 -1.44
CA ILE A 571 10.68 -11.19 -2.08
C ILE A 571 10.49 -11.32 -3.60
N ARG A 572 9.95 -10.32 -4.28
CA ARG A 572 9.84 -10.28 -5.74
C ARG A 572 11.18 -9.90 -6.38
N SER A 573 11.41 -10.35 -7.63
CA SER A 573 12.66 -10.05 -8.37
C SER A 573 12.94 -8.55 -8.49
N GLY A 574 11.91 -7.70 -8.70
CA GLY A 574 12.08 -6.24 -8.75
C GLY A 574 12.47 -5.63 -7.40
N GLN A 575 12.01 -6.19 -6.29
CA GLN A 575 12.39 -5.77 -4.94
C GLN A 575 13.82 -6.20 -4.61
N LEU A 576 14.21 -7.41 -5.02
CA LEU A 576 15.61 -7.87 -4.91
C LEU A 576 16.54 -6.97 -5.72
N PHE A 577 16.16 -6.62 -6.95
CA PHE A 577 16.89 -5.65 -7.78
C PHE A 577 17.10 -4.33 -7.02
N ALA A 578 16.02 -3.75 -6.47
CA ALA A 578 16.06 -2.48 -5.76
C ALA A 578 16.97 -2.52 -4.53
N ILE A 579 16.88 -3.57 -3.70
CA ILE A 579 17.75 -3.74 -2.53
C ILE A 579 19.22 -3.85 -2.96
N CYS A 580 19.55 -4.72 -3.90
CA CYS A 580 20.92 -4.92 -4.36
C CYS A 580 21.50 -3.65 -4.98
N PHE A 581 20.71 -2.95 -5.79
CA PHE A 581 21.11 -1.70 -6.40
C PHE A 581 21.38 -0.60 -5.36
N LEU A 582 20.50 -0.41 -4.38
CA LEU A 582 20.65 0.64 -3.36
C LEU A 582 21.79 0.37 -2.40
N ILE A 583 22.01 -0.90 -1.96
CA ILE A 583 23.13 -1.24 -1.10
C ILE A 583 24.47 -0.91 -1.80
N ARG A 584 24.60 -1.21 -3.08
CA ARG A 584 25.80 -0.88 -3.84
C ARG A 584 25.90 0.62 -4.11
N SER A 585 24.77 1.31 -4.36
CA SER A 585 24.74 2.77 -4.52
C SER A 585 25.19 3.48 -3.26
N PHE A 586 24.85 2.97 -2.07
CA PHE A 586 25.32 3.52 -0.80
C PHE A 586 26.87 3.53 -0.74
N SER A 587 27.52 2.44 -1.10
CA SER A 587 28.98 2.41 -1.15
C SER A 587 29.54 3.44 -2.13
N LEU A 588 28.92 3.63 -3.33
CA LEU A 588 29.34 4.67 -4.28
C LEU A 588 29.24 6.08 -3.69
N LEU A 589 28.21 6.35 -2.89
CA LEU A 589 27.98 7.66 -2.27
C LEU A 589 28.97 7.93 -1.12
N CYS A 590 29.43 6.90 -0.44
CA CYS A 590 30.29 6.98 0.76
C CYS A 590 31.77 6.92 0.46
N THR A 591 32.16 6.46 -0.75
CA THR A 591 33.57 6.21 -1.02
C THR A 591 34.37 7.52 -1.06
N ASP A 592 35.51 7.52 -0.40
CA ASP A 592 36.63 8.46 -0.55
C ASP A 592 37.49 8.15 -1.78
N ILE A 593 36.99 7.27 -2.67
CA ILE A 593 37.70 6.90 -3.91
C ILE A 593 37.68 8.10 -4.86
N PRO A 594 38.81 8.66 -5.24
CA PRO A 594 38.89 9.85 -6.10
C PRO A 594 38.37 9.56 -7.51
N PHE A 595 37.77 10.55 -8.16
CA PHE A 595 37.39 10.44 -9.56
C PHE A 595 38.62 10.50 -10.45
N SER A 596 39.04 9.37 -11.02
CA SER A 596 40.16 9.28 -11.94
C SER A 596 39.93 8.20 -13.00
N ALA A 597 40.59 8.31 -14.14
CA ALA A 597 40.52 7.33 -15.24
C ALA A 597 40.94 5.91 -14.79
N VAL A 598 41.92 5.80 -13.90
CA VAL A 598 42.39 4.52 -13.35
C VAL A 598 41.36 3.91 -12.43
N GLN A 599 40.68 4.71 -11.61
CA GLN A 599 39.59 4.24 -10.73
C GLN A 599 38.36 3.82 -11.53
N LEU A 600 38.03 4.56 -12.58
CA LEU A 600 36.96 4.17 -13.50
C LEU A 600 37.27 2.82 -14.18
N GLY A 601 38.47 2.63 -14.69
CA GLY A 601 38.94 1.36 -15.26
C GLY A 601 38.92 0.23 -14.22
N GLY A 602 39.34 0.53 -12.99
CA GLY A 602 39.28 -0.38 -11.84
C GLY A 602 37.83 -0.82 -11.50
N ALA A 603 36.89 0.11 -11.50
CA ALA A 603 35.46 -0.19 -11.26
C ALA A 603 34.87 -1.09 -12.36
N VAL A 604 35.22 -0.88 -13.63
CA VAL A 604 34.81 -1.74 -14.74
C VAL A 604 35.41 -3.15 -14.58
N LEU A 605 36.70 -3.26 -14.25
CA LEU A 605 37.37 -4.54 -14.01
C LEU A 605 36.75 -5.27 -12.79
N SER A 606 36.49 -4.55 -11.70
CA SER A 606 35.82 -5.06 -10.53
C SER A 606 34.41 -5.57 -10.85
N ALA A 607 33.62 -4.84 -11.66
CA ALA A 607 32.29 -5.26 -12.08
C ALA A 607 32.31 -6.56 -12.90
N THR A 608 33.32 -6.77 -13.75
CA THR A 608 33.48 -8.06 -14.46
C THR A 608 33.79 -9.19 -13.49
N LEU A 609 34.66 -8.95 -12.52
CA LEU A 609 34.97 -9.93 -11.45
C LEU A 609 33.73 -10.25 -10.58
N GLN A 610 32.94 -9.24 -10.21
CA GLN A 610 31.68 -9.42 -9.51
C GLN A 610 30.70 -10.30 -10.33
N GLY A 611 30.63 -10.09 -11.65
CA GLY A 611 29.84 -10.92 -12.57
C GLY A 611 30.23 -12.39 -12.54
N LEU A 612 31.54 -12.68 -12.47
CA LEU A 612 32.06 -14.04 -12.33
C LEU A 612 31.77 -14.64 -10.94
N ILE A 613 31.94 -13.86 -9.88
CA ILE A 613 31.65 -14.29 -8.48
C ILE A 613 30.16 -14.60 -8.30
N LEU A 614 29.26 -13.91 -9.01
CA LEU A 614 27.83 -14.16 -8.94
C LEU A 614 27.42 -15.51 -9.56
N LEU A 615 28.20 -16.10 -10.45
CA LEU A 615 27.86 -17.35 -11.10
C LEU A 615 27.68 -18.52 -10.10
N PRO A 616 28.63 -18.83 -9.21
CA PRO A 616 28.44 -19.87 -8.19
C PRO A 616 27.33 -19.56 -7.19
N ILE A 617 27.12 -18.30 -6.81
CA ILE A 617 26.03 -17.87 -5.95
C ILE A 617 24.69 -18.26 -6.55
N LEU A 618 24.49 -17.95 -7.82
CA LEU A 618 23.23 -18.19 -8.53
C LEU A 618 23.00 -19.67 -8.86
N LEU A 619 24.03 -20.48 -8.90
CA LEU A 619 23.92 -21.94 -9.00
C LEU A 619 23.46 -22.57 -7.69
N THR A 620 23.79 -21.97 -6.55
CA THR A 620 23.37 -22.40 -5.20
C THR A 620 22.12 -21.67 -4.70
N ALA A 621 21.54 -20.77 -5.49
CA ALA A 621 20.31 -20.05 -5.14
C ALA A 621 19.16 -21.04 -4.83
N GLY A 622 18.60 -20.93 -3.62
CA GLY A 622 17.53 -21.83 -3.12
C GLY A 622 18.03 -22.93 -2.14
N ILE A 623 19.33 -23.13 -2.01
CA ILE A 623 19.90 -24.05 -1.02
C ILE A 623 20.05 -23.30 0.32
N GLU A 624 19.52 -23.87 1.39
CA GLU A 624 19.68 -23.29 2.73
C GLU A 624 21.13 -23.42 3.22
N PRO A 625 21.73 -22.34 3.81
CA PRO A 625 23.09 -22.42 4.32
C PRO A 625 23.17 -23.42 5.47
N SER A 626 24.28 -24.15 5.53
CA SER A 626 24.63 -24.97 6.70
C SER A 626 24.83 -24.06 7.94
N LYS A 627 24.80 -24.65 9.15
CA LYS A 627 25.08 -23.89 10.39
C LYS A 627 26.44 -23.16 10.35
N PRO A 628 27.57 -23.81 9.92
CA PRO A 628 28.83 -23.10 9.77
C PRO A 628 28.78 -21.94 8.77
N ALA A 629 28.12 -22.14 7.63
CA ALA A 629 27.94 -21.08 6.65
C ALA A 629 27.11 -19.91 7.21
N SER A 630 26.07 -20.20 7.97
CA SER A 630 25.28 -19.16 8.66
C SER A 630 26.10 -18.39 9.71
N CYS A 631 27.06 -19.03 10.38
CA CYS A 631 27.98 -18.36 11.28
C CYS A 631 28.87 -17.35 10.53
N LEU A 632 29.49 -17.80 9.42
CA LEU A 632 30.35 -16.95 8.59
C LEU A 632 29.57 -15.77 7.97
N PHE A 633 28.40 -16.02 7.43
CA PHE A 633 27.52 -14.94 6.92
C PHE A 633 27.10 -13.99 8.03
N GLY A 634 26.75 -14.49 9.23
CA GLY A 634 26.38 -13.67 10.37
C GLY A 634 27.51 -12.75 10.82
N ALA A 635 28.73 -13.27 10.94
CA ALA A 635 29.93 -12.48 11.25
C ALA A 635 30.18 -11.40 10.19
N PHE A 636 30.08 -11.75 8.90
CA PHE A 636 30.20 -10.78 7.80
C PHE A 636 29.17 -9.66 7.92
N PHE A 637 27.89 -9.98 8.10
CA PHE A 637 26.81 -8.98 8.17
C PHE A 637 26.95 -8.06 9.38
N LEU A 638 27.48 -8.54 10.51
CA LEU A 638 27.80 -7.70 11.67
C LEU A 638 28.95 -6.73 11.35
N LEU A 639 30.04 -7.23 10.77
CA LEU A 639 31.19 -6.41 10.38
C LEU A 639 30.85 -5.40 9.32
N TRP A 640 30.16 -5.83 8.25
CA TRP A 640 29.75 -4.96 7.16
C TRP A 640 28.69 -3.95 7.60
N GLY A 641 27.73 -4.35 8.43
CA GLY A 641 26.75 -3.45 9.03
C GLY A 641 27.41 -2.37 9.88
N GLY A 642 28.43 -2.72 10.70
CA GLY A 642 29.23 -1.77 11.46
C GLY A 642 30.00 -0.80 10.57
N HIS A 643 30.61 -1.30 9.49
CA HIS A 643 31.30 -0.47 8.50
C HIS A 643 30.34 0.54 7.83
N CYS A 644 29.19 0.06 7.33
CA CYS A 644 28.17 0.95 6.74
C CYS A 644 27.64 1.99 7.74
N PHE A 645 27.48 1.61 9.02
CA PHE A 645 27.10 2.54 10.08
C PHE A 645 28.13 3.66 10.26
N LEU A 646 29.41 3.31 10.33
CA LEU A 646 30.50 4.28 10.47
C LEU A 646 30.64 5.18 9.24
N GLN A 647 30.47 4.63 8.03
CA GLN A 647 30.47 5.43 6.80
C GLN A 647 29.32 6.44 6.80
N LEU A 648 28.08 6.00 7.09
CA LEU A 648 26.93 6.90 7.15
C LEU A 648 27.13 7.97 8.21
N TRP A 649 27.63 7.58 9.38
CA TRP A 649 27.89 8.48 10.49
C TRP A 649 29.02 9.47 10.19
N GLY A 650 30.12 9.03 9.58
CA GLY A 650 31.26 9.85 9.21
C GLY A 650 30.88 10.95 8.21
N VAL A 651 30.15 10.58 7.16
CA VAL A 651 29.64 11.54 6.18
C VAL A 651 28.61 12.49 6.82
N ALA A 652 27.69 11.97 7.64
CA ALA A 652 26.71 12.80 8.32
C ALA A 652 27.40 13.82 9.24
N ALA A 653 28.42 13.39 10.01
CA ALA A 653 29.17 14.26 10.87
C ALA A 653 30.05 15.30 10.14
N GLY A 654 30.56 14.94 8.93
CA GLY A 654 31.43 15.82 8.15
C GLY A 654 30.67 16.80 7.26
N VAL A 655 29.50 16.40 6.74
CA VAL A 655 28.75 17.19 5.75
C VAL A 655 27.56 17.92 6.35
N THR A 656 26.91 17.37 7.43
CA THR A 656 25.60 17.84 7.88
C THR A 656 25.58 18.43 9.28
N PHE A 657 26.64 18.24 10.11
CA PHE A 657 26.56 18.61 11.52
C PHE A 657 27.72 19.50 12.04
N PRO A 658 27.39 20.62 12.64
CA PRO A 658 28.05 21.08 13.83
C PRO A 658 27.39 20.40 15.06
N VAL A 659 27.72 19.13 15.36
CA VAL A 659 26.95 18.34 16.35
C VAL A 659 27.39 18.61 17.76
N HIS A 660 26.51 19.20 18.54
CA HIS A 660 26.64 19.25 20.00
C HIS A 660 26.32 17.91 20.68
N ASN A 661 25.66 16.95 19.99
CA ASN A 661 25.26 15.67 20.59
C ASN A 661 25.39 14.47 19.63
N LYS A 662 26.64 14.13 19.31
CA LYS A 662 26.98 13.00 18.41
C LYS A 662 26.37 11.67 18.87
N LEU A 663 26.35 11.40 20.18
CA LEU A 663 25.82 10.16 20.74
C LEU A 663 24.31 10.01 20.48
N PHE A 664 23.54 11.06 20.64
CA PHE A 664 22.08 11.00 20.48
C PHE A 664 21.68 10.76 19.00
N GLY A 665 22.40 11.40 18.06
CA GLY A 665 22.17 11.16 16.63
C GLY A 665 22.47 9.71 16.23
N ALA A 666 23.54 9.12 16.78
CA ALA A 666 23.87 7.70 16.55
C ALA A 666 22.82 6.76 17.16
N LEU A 667 22.29 7.07 18.34
CA LEU A 667 21.22 6.32 18.98
C LEU A 667 19.91 6.42 18.16
N LEU A 668 19.57 7.58 17.65
CA LEU A 668 18.40 7.80 16.80
C LEU A 668 18.50 6.99 15.51
N LEU A 669 19.63 7.06 14.80
CA LEU A 669 19.88 6.25 13.61
C LEU A 669 19.72 4.75 13.90
N THR A 670 20.29 4.30 15.00
CA THR A 670 20.19 2.91 15.44
C THR A 670 18.74 2.52 15.71
N GLY A 671 18.00 3.37 16.39
CA GLY A 671 16.57 3.17 16.68
C GLY A 671 15.75 3.01 15.40
N VAL A 672 15.98 3.85 14.38
CA VAL A 672 15.30 3.77 13.08
C VAL A 672 15.67 2.49 12.34
N CYS A 673 16.94 2.09 12.35
CA CYS A 673 17.39 0.83 11.73
C CYS A 673 16.75 -0.39 12.41
N LEU A 674 16.72 -0.43 13.75
CA LEU A 674 16.07 -1.49 14.52
C LEU A 674 14.57 -1.55 14.29
N TYR A 675 13.91 -0.40 14.20
CA TYR A 675 12.51 -0.31 13.82
C TYR A 675 12.26 -0.93 12.43
N GLY A 676 13.10 -0.63 11.44
CA GLY A 676 13.03 -1.24 10.11
C GLY A 676 13.20 -2.77 10.16
N VAL A 677 14.11 -3.27 11.00
CA VAL A 677 14.30 -4.72 11.20
C VAL A 677 13.08 -5.39 11.81
N GLN A 678 12.42 -4.77 12.80
CA GLN A 678 11.19 -5.29 13.42
C GLN A 678 10.04 -5.40 12.42
N LEU A 679 9.93 -4.46 11.49
CA LEU A 679 8.93 -4.47 10.43
C LEU A 679 9.15 -5.57 9.38
N GLY A 680 10.37 -6.12 9.31
CA GLY A 680 10.73 -7.27 8.51
C GLY A 680 11.19 -6.95 7.08
N ILE A 681 11.70 -7.99 6.40
CA ILE A 681 12.33 -7.85 5.08
C ILE A 681 11.39 -7.34 3.98
N HIS A 682 10.08 -7.59 4.09
CA HIS A 682 9.10 -7.11 3.10
C HIS A 682 8.94 -5.59 3.16
N ALA A 683 8.91 -5.00 4.35
CA ALA A 683 8.85 -3.56 4.52
C ALA A 683 10.12 -2.90 3.95
N LEU A 684 11.31 -3.43 4.29
CA LEU A 684 12.58 -2.96 3.75
C LEU A 684 12.65 -3.08 2.22
N ALA A 685 12.16 -4.19 1.66
CA ALA A 685 12.15 -4.42 0.22
C ALA A 685 11.19 -3.49 -0.54
N ARG A 686 10.03 -3.16 0.05
CA ARG A 686 9.08 -2.19 -0.51
C ARG A 686 9.63 -0.77 -0.41
N SER A 687 10.24 -0.40 0.71
CA SER A 687 10.90 0.90 0.88
C SER A 687 12.02 1.10 -0.13
N ALA A 688 12.88 0.08 -0.34
CA ALA A 688 13.90 0.10 -1.38
C ALA A 688 13.30 0.32 -2.78
N SER A 689 12.17 -0.32 -3.09
CA SER A 689 11.49 -0.14 -4.38
C SER A 689 10.93 1.27 -4.58
N LEU A 690 10.53 1.96 -3.51
CA LEU A 690 10.06 3.36 -3.56
C LEU A 690 11.21 4.35 -3.65
N LEU A 691 12.37 4.07 -3.03
CA LEU A 691 13.55 4.93 -3.11
C LEU A 691 14.28 4.84 -4.45
N LEU A 692 14.13 3.75 -5.18
CA LEU A 692 14.81 3.55 -6.46
C LEU A 692 14.50 4.64 -7.51
N PRO A 693 13.22 5.01 -7.79
CA PRO A 693 12.93 6.13 -8.69
C PRO A 693 13.41 7.47 -8.15
N LEU A 694 13.39 7.69 -6.83
CA LEU A 694 13.91 8.89 -6.21
C LEU A 694 15.42 9.03 -6.44
N PHE A 695 16.16 7.93 -6.33
CA PHE A 695 17.58 7.88 -6.71
C PHE A 695 17.79 8.23 -8.19
N GLY A 696 16.95 7.69 -9.08
CA GLY A 696 17.01 8.00 -10.52
C GLY A 696 16.80 9.49 -10.80
N VAL A 697 15.85 10.12 -10.14
CA VAL A 697 15.60 11.57 -10.26
C VAL A 697 16.79 12.38 -9.73
N ALA A 698 17.31 12.04 -8.56
CA ALA A 698 18.46 12.72 -7.98
C ALA A 698 19.71 12.59 -8.88
N LEU A 699 19.93 11.41 -9.45
CA LEU A 699 21.00 11.19 -10.41
C LEU A 699 20.82 12.05 -11.67
N ALA A 700 19.61 12.17 -12.19
CA ALA A 700 19.30 13.04 -13.32
C ALA A 700 19.56 14.52 -13.01
N VAL A 701 19.17 14.98 -11.81
CA VAL A 701 19.43 16.35 -11.32
C VAL A 701 20.95 16.59 -11.23
N LEU A 702 21.73 15.62 -10.73
CA LEU A 702 23.18 15.69 -10.68
C LEU A 702 23.78 15.87 -12.09
N LEU A 703 23.40 14.99 -13.00
CA LEU A 703 23.93 14.98 -14.37
C LEU A 703 23.61 16.27 -15.10
N LEU A 704 22.36 16.73 -15.03
CA LEU A 704 21.92 17.95 -15.71
C LEU A 704 22.53 19.21 -15.08
N GLY A 705 22.59 19.27 -13.74
CA GLY A 705 23.07 20.45 -13.02
C GLY A 705 24.60 20.63 -13.12
N ALA A 706 25.36 19.54 -13.15
CA ALA A 706 26.82 19.59 -13.25
C ALA A 706 27.34 19.62 -14.68
N TRP A 707 26.50 19.29 -15.68
CA TRP A 707 26.90 19.21 -17.09
C TRP A 707 27.49 20.50 -17.62
N SER A 708 26.94 21.64 -17.26
CA SER A 708 27.41 22.98 -17.70
C SER A 708 28.81 23.33 -17.19
N LYS A 709 29.29 22.66 -16.13
CA LYS A 709 30.60 22.84 -15.51
C LYS A 709 31.64 21.83 -16.03
N ALA A 710 31.25 20.88 -16.86
CA ALA A 710 32.12 19.83 -17.39
C ALA A 710 33.13 20.41 -18.38
N GLN A 711 34.42 20.15 -18.15
CA GLN A 711 35.52 20.50 -19.04
C GLN A 711 36.12 19.21 -19.65
N PRO A 712 35.97 18.98 -20.95
CA PRO A 712 36.48 17.75 -21.59
C PRO A 712 37.99 17.55 -21.43
N GLU A 713 38.74 18.64 -21.29
CA GLU A 713 40.19 18.63 -21.08
C GLU A 713 40.60 17.86 -19.83
N ASN A 714 39.76 17.88 -18.78
CA ASN A 714 40.02 17.16 -17.53
C ASN A 714 40.00 15.63 -17.71
N LEU A 715 39.40 15.11 -18.75
CA LEU A 715 39.37 13.65 -19.03
C LEU A 715 40.74 13.11 -19.43
N TYR A 716 41.62 13.95 -19.91
CA TYR A 716 42.99 13.59 -20.31
C TYR A 716 44.02 13.73 -19.17
N ALA A 717 43.57 14.15 -17.96
CA ALA A 717 44.49 14.30 -16.83
C ALA A 717 45.02 12.92 -16.42
N ALA A 718 46.32 12.71 -16.53
CA ALA A 718 46.99 11.47 -16.18
C ALA A 718 46.85 11.22 -14.68
N ALA A 719 46.21 10.08 -14.31
CA ALA A 719 46.14 9.62 -12.92
C ALA A 719 47.17 8.52 -12.70
N GLY A 720 48.00 8.68 -11.69
CA GLY A 720 48.92 7.65 -11.25
C GLY A 720 48.20 6.53 -10.49
N GLY A 721 48.67 5.29 -10.60
CA GLY A 721 48.15 4.16 -9.88
C GLY A 721 48.03 2.87 -10.71
N SER A 722 47.91 1.71 -10.07
CA SER A 722 47.71 0.46 -10.78
C SER A 722 46.20 0.14 -10.91
N LEU A 723 45.83 -0.30 -12.09
CA LEU A 723 44.42 -0.70 -12.38
C LEU A 723 43.96 -1.83 -11.44
N LEU A 724 44.83 -2.75 -11.12
CA LEU A 724 44.52 -3.90 -10.24
C LEU A 724 44.23 -3.46 -8.80
N SER A 725 45.03 -2.51 -8.27
CA SER A 725 44.83 -1.92 -6.95
C SER A 725 43.49 -1.17 -6.87
N ALA A 726 43.13 -0.43 -7.93
CA ALA A 726 41.86 0.25 -8.04
C ALA A 726 40.68 -0.75 -8.07
N ALA A 727 40.80 -1.83 -8.85
CA ALA A 727 39.79 -2.88 -8.90
C ALA A 727 39.62 -3.61 -7.55
N TRP A 728 40.72 -3.84 -6.82
CA TRP A 728 40.66 -4.44 -5.49
C TRP A 728 39.99 -3.54 -4.47
N LYS A 729 40.30 -2.24 -4.47
CA LYS A 729 39.62 -1.26 -3.60
C LYS A 729 38.13 -1.23 -3.86
N ASP A 730 37.70 -1.17 -5.13
CA ASP A 730 36.28 -1.21 -5.49
C ASP A 730 35.60 -2.54 -5.08
N LEU A 731 36.30 -3.69 -5.19
CA LEU A 731 35.77 -4.99 -4.76
C LEU A 731 35.57 -5.05 -3.24
N CYS A 732 36.46 -4.43 -2.45
CA CYS A 732 36.33 -4.36 -0.99
C CYS A 732 35.04 -3.63 -0.58
N GLU A 733 34.55 -2.69 -1.39
CA GLU A 733 33.30 -1.96 -1.16
C GLU A 733 32.06 -2.71 -1.69
N CYS A 734 32.20 -3.97 -2.14
CA CYS A 734 31.12 -4.77 -2.71
C CYS A 734 30.38 -5.67 -1.70
N GLY A 735 30.15 -5.20 -0.48
CA GLY A 735 29.40 -5.95 0.54
C GLY A 735 27.96 -6.31 0.17
N TRP A 736 27.45 -5.80 -0.95
CA TRP A 736 26.15 -6.18 -1.50
C TRP A 736 26.11 -7.63 -2.02
N LEU A 737 27.26 -8.20 -2.44
CA LEU A 737 27.35 -9.55 -3.01
C LEU A 737 26.94 -10.65 -1.99
N PRO A 738 27.48 -10.73 -0.76
CA PRO A 738 27.00 -11.65 0.26
C PRO A 738 25.54 -11.42 0.63
N GLY A 739 25.10 -10.15 0.66
CA GLY A 739 23.69 -9.80 0.84
C GLY A 739 22.81 -10.38 -0.27
N ALA A 740 23.18 -10.20 -1.54
CA ALA A 740 22.48 -10.80 -2.68
C ALA A 740 22.47 -12.32 -2.62
N ALA A 741 23.62 -12.95 -2.27
CA ALA A 741 23.73 -14.40 -2.11
C ALA A 741 22.72 -14.94 -1.08
N TYR A 742 22.55 -14.24 0.02
CA TYR A 742 21.61 -14.63 1.07
C TYR A 742 20.16 -14.33 0.68
N LEU A 743 19.87 -13.18 0.08
CA LEU A 743 18.54 -12.72 -0.33
C LEU A 743 17.94 -13.51 -1.52
N CYS A 744 18.77 -14.05 -2.41
CA CYS A 744 18.30 -14.90 -3.52
C CYS A 744 17.47 -16.10 -3.05
N ARG A 745 17.65 -16.54 -1.80
CA ARG A 745 16.87 -17.64 -1.18
C ARG A 745 15.43 -17.28 -0.91
N PHE A 746 15.17 -16.01 -0.64
CA PHE A 746 13.83 -15.48 -0.40
C PHE A 746 13.12 -15.11 -1.72
N THR A 747 13.77 -15.28 -2.89
CA THR A 747 13.26 -14.87 -4.19
C THR A 747 13.01 -16.08 -5.08
N PRO A 748 11.77 -16.58 -5.18
CA PRO A 748 11.47 -17.82 -5.91
C PRO A 748 11.54 -17.69 -7.43
N PHE A 749 11.40 -16.45 -7.98
CA PHE A 749 11.29 -16.23 -9.42
C PHE A 749 12.44 -15.38 -9.94
N ARG A 750 13.20 -15.94 -10.92
CA ARG A 750 14.21 -15.23 -11.73
C ARG A 750 15.21 -14.35 -10.94
N PRO A 751 15.80 -14.83 -9.82
CA PRO A 751 16.76 -14.03 -9.04
C PRO A 751 17.97 -13.63 -9.90
N ARG A 752 18.41 -14.47 -10.86
CA ARG A 752 19.50 -14.18 -11.79
C ARG A 752 19.32 -12.86 -12.53
N ARG A 753 18.12 -12.64 -13.13
CA ARG A 753 17.85 -11.38 -13.87
C ARG A 753 17.86 -10.16 -12.97
N ALA A 754 17.40 -10.29 -11.74
CA ALA A 754 17.39 -9.18 -10.80
C ALA A 754 18.81 -8.77 -10.37
N VAL A 755 19.65 -9.75 -10.03
CA VAL A 755 21.00 -9.51 -9.52
C VAL A 755 21.94 -9.00 -10.63
N TYR A 756 21.94 -9.65 -11.81
CA TYR A 756 22.73 -9.14 -12.96
C TYR A 756 22.20 -7.80 -13.48
N GLY A 757 20.89 -7.59 -13.47
CA GLY A 757 20.30 -6.29 -13.81
C GLY A 757 20.76 -5.19 -12.85
N ALA A 758 20.83 -5.48 -11.53
CA ALA A 758 21.35 -4.55 -10.54
C ALA A 758 22.83 -4.22 -10.76
N LEU A 759 23.65 -5.24 -11.07
CA LEU A 759 25.07 -5.05 -11.38
C LEU A 759 25.27 -4.16 -12.61
N LEU A 760 24.54 -4.41 -13.70
CA LEU A 760 24.65 -3.63 -14.93
C LEU A 760 24.16 -2.19 -14.75
N ALA A 761 23.03 -2.02 -14.07
CA ALA A 761 22.48 -0.68 -13.77
C ALA A 761 23.45 0.12 -12.90
N GLN A 762 24.05 -0.53 -11.89
CA GLN A 762 25.02 0.09 -11.01
C GLN A 762 26.32 0.45 -11.73
N LEU A 763 26.84 -0.42 -12.60
CA LEU A 763 28.00 -0.13 -13.42
C LEU A 763 27.75 1.10 -14.30
N GLY A 764 26.56 1.18 -14.94
CA GLY A 764 26.14 2.34 -15.72
C GLY A 764 26.12 3.63 -14.91
N ALA A 765 25.53 3.59 -13.70
CA ALA A 765 25.50 4.74 -12.79
C ALA A 765 26.92 5.16 -12.35
N THR A 766 27.77 4.20 -11.97
CA THR A 766 29.16 4.46 -11.56
C THR A 766 29.96 5.09 -12.71
N VAL A 767 29.85 4.56 -13.93
CA VAL A 767 30.53 5.11 -15.10
C VAL A 767 30.08 6.55 -15.38
N LEU A 768 28.77 6.81 -15.39
CA LEU A 768 28.22 8.14 -15.64
C LEU A 768 28.67 9.16 -14.58
N VAL A 769 28.59 8.81 -13.30
CA VAL A 769 29.00 9.70 -12.21
C VAL A 769 30.50 9.93 -12.21
N SER A 770 31.31 8.90 -12.45
CA SER A 770 32.77 9.02 -12.48
C SER A 770 33.24 9.85 -13.67
N LEU A 771 32.69 9.66 -14.86
CA LEU A 771 33.02 10.49 -16.04
C LEU A 771 32.68 11.96 -15.80
N LEU A 772 31.48 12.23 -15.24
CA LEU A 772 31.08 13.60 -14.93
C LEU A 772 31.97 14.18 -13.82
N GLY A 773 32.29 13.40 -12.78
CA GLY A 773 33.18 13.80 -11.70
C GLY A 773 34.59 14.15 -12.18
N ILE A 774 35.18 13.36 -13.09
CA ILE A 774 36.48 13.66 -13.72
C ILE A 774 36.37 14.95 -14.54
N ALA A 775 35.32 15.10 -15.37
CA ALA A 775 35.14 16.24 -16.24
C ALA A 775 34.92 17.56 -15.45
N VAL A 776 34.23 17.51 -14.31
CA VAL A 776 33.92 18.69 -13.48
C VAL A 776 35.05 19.02 -12.49
N LEU A 777 35.55 18.04 -11.74
CA LEU A 777 36.50 18.25 -10.64
C LEU A 777 37.95 18.18 -11.10
N GLY A 778 38.26 17.51 -12.21
CA GLY A 778 39.63 17.36 -12.72
C GLY A 778 40.60 16.84 -11.67
N ARG A 779 41.73 17.51 -11.49
CA ARG A 779 42.77 17.13 -10.50
C ARG A 779 42.33 17.34 -9.05
N VAL A 780 41.40 18.25 -8.78
CA VAL A 780 40.88 18.52 -7.42
C VAL A 780 40.09 17.31 -6.91
N GLY A 781 39.40 16.59 -7.78
CA GLY A 781 38.64 15.39 -7.40
C GLY A 781 39.48 14.26 -6.79
N ALA A 782 40.81 14.31 -6.96
CA ALA A 782 41.73 13.36 -6.35
C ALA A 782 42.12 13.70 -4.89
N GLN A 783 41.83 14.91 -4.43
CA GLN A 783 42.25 15.43 -3.11
C GLN A 783 41.08 15.62 -2.15
N VAL A 784 39.87 15.43 -2.61
CA VAL A 784 38.64 15.67 -1.84
C VAL A 784 38.24 14.42 -1.09
N GLU A 785 37.88 14.57 0.18
CA GLU A 785 37.47 13.45 1.09
C GLU A 785 36.15 12.80 0.65
N PHE A 786 35.17 13.60 0.17
CA PHE A 786 33.87 13.12 -0.30
C PHE A 786 33.58 13.61 -1.73
N PRO A 787 34.16 12.97 -2.78
CA PRO A 787 34.07 13.46 -4.16
C PRO A 787 32.65 13.57 -4.71
N PHE A 788 31.74 12.66 -4.30
CA PHE A 788 30.34 12.66 -4.73
C PHE A 788 29.60 13.89 -4.19
N PHE A 789 29.74 14.21 -2.90
CA PHE A 789 29.09 15.38 -2.29
C PHE A 789 29.65 16.68 -2.84
N THR A 790 30.95 16.73 -3.08
CA THR A 790 31.59 17.87 -3.76
C THR A 790 31.04 18.07 -5.17
N LEU A 791 30.90 16.99 -5.95
CA LEU A 791 30.25 17.05 -7.27
C LEU A 791 28.79 17.54 -7.14
N GLY A 792 28.05 17.11 -6.09
CA GLY A 792 26.71 17.58 -5.78
C GLY A 792 26.65 19.10 -5.50
N ALA A 793 27.62 19.63 -4.79
CA ALA A 793 27.73 21.07 -4.52
C ALA A 793 28.02 21.90 -5.81
N PHE A 794 28.75 21.34 -6.79
CA PHE A 794 28.91 21.93 -8.10
C PHE A 794 27.68 21.81 -9.01
N SER A 795 26.75 20.92 -8.68
CA SER A 795 25.51 20.76 -9.45
C SER A 795 24.55 21.91 -9.15
N GLN A 796 24.35 22.79 -10.11
CA GLN A 796 23.45 23.94 -10.03
C GLN A 796 22.35 23.83 -11.09
N PRO A 797 21.32 23.04 -10.86
CA PRO A 797 20.23 22.82 -11.81
C PRO A 797 19.39 24.10 -12.05
N PHE A 798 19.35 24.98 -11.05
CA PHE A 798 18.77 26.32 -11.14
C PHE A 798 19.92 27.31 -10.88
N ALA A 799 20.20 28.19 -11.78
CA ALA A 799 21.40 29.04 -11.93
C ALA A 799 22.05 29.62 -10.63
N THR A 800 21.40 29.56 -9.50
CA THR A 800 21.83 30.16 -8.22
C THR A 800 21.79 29.24 -7.01
N GLN A 801 21.35 27.99 -7.12
CA GLN A 801 21.11 27.09 -5.96
C GLN A 801 21.91 25.81 -6.05
N ARG A 802 22.52 25.42 -4.94
CA ARG A 802 23.24 24.15 -4.76
C ARG A 802 22.23 23.00 -4.59
N ALA A 803 22.53 21.83 -5.17
CA ALA A 803 21.68 20.66 -5.12
C ALA A 803 22.11 19.61 -4.05
N ASP A 804 23.15 19.88 -3.29
CA ASP A 804 23.75 18.94 -2.31
C ASP A 804 22.77 18.50 -1.21
N ALA A 805 21.82 19.35 -0.81
CA ALA A 805 20.77 18.98 0.14
C ALA A 805 19.97 17.73 -0.28
N ILE A 806 19.67 17.58 -1.58
CA ILE A 806 18.96 16.42 -2.11
C ILE A 806 19.79 15.15 -1.89
N TYR A 807 21.12 15.26 -2.04
CA TYR A 807 22.01 14.10 -1.89
C TYR A 807 22.20 13.73 -0.43
N VAL A 808 22.22 14.69 0.50
CA VAL A 808 22.25 14.43 1.95
C VAL A 808 21.01 13.64 2.39
N VAL A 809 19.83 14.08 1.97
CA VAL A 809 18.58 13.38 2.29
C VAL A 809 18.57 11.96 1.70
N LEU A 810 18.90 11.85 0.41
CA LEU A 810 18.91 10.58 -0.29
C LEU A 810 19.94 9.60 0.30
N PHE A 811 21.12 10.10 0.61
CA PHE A 811 22.20 9.36 1.25
C PHE A 811 21.77 8.77 2.59
N THR A 812 21.15 9.59 3.44
CA THR A 812 20.65 9.14 4.75
C THR A 812 19.57 8.06 4.61
N LEU A 813 18.63 8.23 3.68
CA LEU A 813 17.57 7.26 3.41
C LEU A 813 18.14 5.92 2.91
N ILE A 814 19.05 5.95 1.93
CA ILE A 814 19.67 4.73 1.37
C ILE A 814 20.57 4.05 2.40
N GLY A 815 21.36 4.82 3.15
CA GLY A 815 22.23 4.31 4.20
C GLY A 815 21.44 3.61 5.31
N THR A 816 20.33 4.21 5.76
CA THR A 816 19.46 3.62 6.78
C THR A 816 18.87 2.28 6.32
N ILE A 817 18.39 2.18 5.06
CA ILE A 817 17.93 0.89 4.50
C ILE A 817 19.08 -0.10 4.40
N THR A 818 20.24 0.34 3.93
CA THR A 818 21.41 -0.55 3.79
C THR A 818 21.79 -1.17 5.13
N ILE A 819 21.92 -0.36 6.18
CA ILE A 819 22.23 -0.82 7.54
C ILE A 819 21.10 -1.73 8.04
N ALA A 820 19.84 -1.34 7.93
CA ALA A 820 18.71 -2.13 8.39
C ALA A 820 18.64 -3.51 7.71
N VAL A 821 18.96 -3.61 6.42
CA VAL A 821 19.03 -4.89 5.70
C VAL A 821 20.17 -5.76 6.25
N GLN A 822 21.37 -5.19 6.50
CA GLN A 822 22.48 -5.94 7.09
C GLN A 822 22.16 -6.46 8.50
N LEU A 823 21.56 -5.62 9.34
CA LEU A 823 21.07 -5.98 10.67
C LEU A 823 20.02 -7.11 10.60
N TYR A 824 19.10 -7.04 9.67
CA TYR A 824 18.11 -8.09 9.44
C TYR A 824 18.77 -9.42 9.05
N LEU A 825 19.74 -9.38 8.13
CA LEU A 825 20.47 -10.57 7.68
C LEU A 825 21.31 -11.18 8.81
N ALA A 826 21.98 -10.35 9.64
CA ALA A 826 22.69 -10.79 10.82
C ALA A 826 21.75 -11.47 11.82
N GLY A 827 20.61 -10.84 12.14
CA GLY A 827 19.58 -11.40 13.02
C GLY A 827 19.00 -12.71 12.49
N ALA A 828 18.78 -12.84 11.19
CA ALA A 828 18.33 -14.06 10.55
C ALA A 828 19.36 -15.21 10.67
N CYS A 829 20.64 -14.89 10.59
CA CYS A 829 21.72 -15.87 10.83
C CYS A 829 21.76 -16.29 12.30
N ILE A 830 21.64 -15.35 13.26
CA ILE A 830 21.58 -15.64 14.70
C ILE A 830 20.37 -16.51 15.04
N ALA A 831 19.19 -16.18 14.51
CA ALA A 831 17.97 -16.97 14.70
C ALA A 831 18.12 -18.43 14.22
N ARG A 832 18.93 -18.64 13.17
CA ARG A 832 19.21 -19.98 12.64
C ARG A 832 20.22 -20.76 13.49
N LEU A 833 21.22 -20.08 14.03
CA LEU A 833 22.25 -20.70 14.92
C LEU A 833 21.65 -21.03 16.28
N PHE A 834 20.84 -20.15 16.82
CA PHE A 834 20.24 -20.23 18.15
C PHE A 834 18.69 -20.15 18.05
N PRO A 835 18.00 -21.24 17.65
CA PRO A 835 16.54 -21.20 17.42
C PRO A 835 15.69 -20.89 18.67
N LYS A 836 16.24 -21.11 19.86
CA LYS A 836 15.59 -20.86 21.16
C LYS A 836 15.81 -19.44 21.70
N PHE A 837 16.69 -18.64 21.05
CA PHE A 837 16.99 -17.28 21.49
C PHE A 837 15.81 -16.33 21.16
N PRO A 838 15.23 -15.63 22.14
CA PRO A 838 13.98 -14.91 21.95
C PRO A 838 14.12 -13.61 21.12
N TYR A 839 15.33 -12.99 21.12
CA TYR A 839 15.56 -11.68 20.53
C TYR A 839 16.72 -11.62 19.52
N PRO A 840 16.75 -12.45 18.47
CA PRO A 840 17.91 -12.55 17.57
C PRO A 840 18.20 -11.27 16.79
N PHE A 841 17.18 -10.50 16.46
CA PHE A 841 17.30 -9.25 15.69
C PHE A 841 17.86 -8.10 16.53
N TYR A 842 17.49 -8.01 17.80
CA TYR A 842 18.08 -7.04 18.72
C TYR A 842 19.54 -7.38 19.04
N ALA A 843 19.87 -8.66 19.19
CA ALA A 843 21.24 -9.10 19.36
C ALA A 843 22.11 -8.77 18.13
N GLY A 844 21.54 -8.91 16.92
CA GLY A 844 22.17 -8.46 15.68
C GLY A 844 22.47 -6.97 15.70
N GLY A 845 21.51 -6.14 16.14
CA GLY A 845 21.67 -4.69 16.28
C GLY A 845 22.75 -4.30 17.29
N ALA A 846 22.69 -4.85 18.51
CA ALA A 846 23.68 -4.59 19.54
C ALA A 846 25.09 -5.04 19.11
N GLY A 847 25.19 -6.22 18.47
CA GLY A 847 26.43 -6.73 17.92
C GLY A 847 27.05 -5.83 16.87
N THR A 848 26.24 -5.26 15.97
CA THR A 848 26.69 -4.32 14.93
C THR A 848 27.22 -3.02 15.54
N LEU A 849 26.56 -2.49 16.58
CA LEU A 849 27.03 -1.30 17.27
C LEU A 849 28.35 -1.54 18.01
N LEU A 850 28.47 -2.68 18.70
CA LEU A 850 29.72 -3.06 19.35
C LEU A 850 30.85 -3.21 18.33
N VAL A 851 30.57 -3.81 17.19
CA VAL A 851 31.53 -3.94 16.08
C VAL A 851 31.91 -2.57 15.53
N ALA A 852 30.94 -1.67 15.31
CA ALA A 852 31.19 -0.32 14.84
C ALA A 852 32.07 0.45 15.82
N TRP A 853 31.79 0.38 17.12
CA TRP A 853 32.64 0.96 18.16
C TRP A 853 34.04 0.39 18.16
N GLY A 854 34.20 -0.94 18.09
CA GLY A 854 35.48 -1.63 18.00
C GLY A 854 36.27 -1.25 16.75
N MET A 855 35.63 -1.18 15.57
CA MET A 855 36.29 -0.76 14.32
C MET A 855 36.75 0.68 14.38
N HIS A 856 35.97 1.56 14.97
CA HIS A 856 36.34 2.96 15.17
C HIS A 856 37.56 3.10 16.11
N SER A 857 37.52 2.40 17.25
CA SER A 857 38.60 2.47 18.25
C SER A 857 39.92 1.86 17.76
N LEU A 858 39.86 0.87 16.85
CA LEU A 858 41.03 0.18 16.28
C LEU A 858 41.51 0.78 14.94
N GLY A 859 40.85 1.80 14.40
CA GLY A 859 41.21 2.43 13.11
C GLY A 859 41.06 1.49 11.88
N LEU A 860 40.20 0.47 11.97
CA LEU A 860 40.07 -0.59 10.94
C LEU A 860 39.08 -0.21 9.79
N LEU A 861 38.76 1.06 9.61
CA LEU A 861 37.78 1.53 8.62
C LEU A 861 38.16 1.16 7.16
N HIS A 862 39.43 1.07 6.82
CA HIS A 862 39.90 0.83 5.44
C HIS A 862 40.58 -0.53 5.26
N SER A 863 40.13 -1.57 5.98
CA SER A 863 40.79 -2.88 5.90
C SER A 863 40.41 -3.60 4.58
N GLY A 864 41.46 -4.00 3.82
CA GLY A 864 41.30 -4.87 2.62
C GLY A 864 40.73 -6.27 2.94
N LEU A 865 40.43 -6.54 4.20
CA LEU A 865 39.84 -7.79 4.72
C LEU A 865 38.45 -8.08 4.11
N PHE A 866 37.65 -7.05 3.80
CA PHE A 866 36.32 -7.27 3.22
C PHE A 866 36.36 -7.95 1.84
N GLY A 867 37.35 -7.62 1.00
CA GLY A 867 37.54 -8.29 -0.29
C GLY A 867 37.78 -9.78 -0.13
N VAL A 868 38.61 -10.17 0.86
CA VAL A 868 38.90 -11.59 1.20
C VAL A 868 37.61 -12.29 1.67
N TRP A 869 36.81 -11.65 2.55
CA TRP A 869 35.52 -12.19 3.00
C TRP A 869 34.53 -12.39 1.87
N ILE A 870 34.46 -11.45 0.95
CA ILE A 870 33.57 -11.52 -0.24
C ILE A 870 33.97 -12.72 -1.12
N LEU A 871 35.26 -12.88 -1.42
CA LEU A 871 35.78 -14.04 -2.18
C LEU A 871 35.50 -15.38 -1.48
N LEU A 872 35.66 -15.45 -0.17
CA LEU A 872 35.41 -16.65 0.62
C LEU A 872 33.90 -16.99 0.62
N LEU A 873 33.04 -16.06 0.96
CA LEU A 873 31.58 -16.29 1.11
C LEU A 873 30.86 -16.48 -0.22
N CYS A 874 31.27 -15.77 -1.25
CA CYS A 874 30.59 -15.76 -2.55
C CYS A 874 31.27 -16.67 -3.60
N GLY A 875 32.57 -16.88 -3.49
CA GLY A 875 33.36 -17.75 -4.40
C GLY A 875 33.53 -19.17 -3.86
N ILE A 876 34.28 -19.30 -2.77
CA ILE A 876 34.75 -20.61 -2.26
C ILE A 876 33.61 -21.42 -1.61
N LEU A 877 32.84 -20.80 -0.73
CA LEU A 877 31.79 -21.47 0.06
C LEU A 877 30.68 -22.11 -0.80
N PRO A 878 30.12 -21.44 -1.83
CA PRO A 878 29.11 -22.04 -2.70
C PRO A 878 29.64 -23.22 -3.51
N VAL A 879 30.86 -23.11 -4.04
CA VAL A 879 31.53 -24.22 -4.77
C VAL A 879 31.76 -25.40 -3.86
N GLY A 880 32.25 -25.17 -2.65
CA GLY A 880 32.46 -26.22 -1.64
C GLY A 880 31.17 -26.93 -1.25
N GLN A 881 30.05 -26.20 -1.11
CA GLN A 881 28.73 -26.77 -0.83
C GLN A 881 28.20 -27.66 -1.98
N GLN A 882 28.43 -27.25 -3.22
CA GLN A 882 28.07 -28.04 -4.39
C GLN A 882 28.87 -29.35 -4.47
N LEU A 883 30.19 -29.28 -4.33
CA LEU A 883 31.07 -30.43 -4.34
C LEU A 883 30.73 -31.44 -3.22
N TRP A 884 30.48 -30.92 -1.99
CA TRP A 884 30.04 -31.74 -0.89
C TRP A 884 28.69 -32.41 -1.13
N GLY A 885 27.72 -31.68 -1.71
CA GLY A 885 26.41 -32.21 -2.10
C GLY A 885 26.52 -33.31 -3.15
N GLN A 886 27.40 -33.19 -4.13
CA GLN A 886 27.65 -34.20 -5.15
C GLN A 886 28.36 -35.45 -4.57
N LEU A 887 29.34 -35.24 -3.70
CA LEU A 887 30.04 -36.33 -3.01
C LEU A 887 29.11 -37.12 -2.09
N ARG A 888 28.21 -36.43 -1.37
CA ARG A 888 27.22 -37.09 -0.53
C ARG A 888 26.20 -37.90 -1.33
N LYS A 889 25.76 -37.40 -2.49
CA LYS A 889 24.90 -38.13 -3.43
C LYS A 889 25.62 -39.39 -3.99
N ARG A 890 26.91 -39.28 -4.33
CA ARG A 890 27.72 -40.43 -4.78
C ARG A 890 27.98 -41.48 -3.70
N ARG A 891 27.99 -41.07 -2.40
CA ARG A 891 28.10 -42.05 -1.30
C ARG A 891 26.77 -42.71 -0.91
N MET A 892 25.64 -42.15 -1.33
CA MET A 892 24.32 -42.73 -1.07
C MET A 892 23.74 -43.49 -2.28
N ALA A 893 24.35 -43.34 -3.46
CA ALA A 893 24.17 -44.19 -4.62
C ALA A 893 25.23 -45.31 -4.66
#